data_85e352ca1917332b2efaf0b6d2bd047f
#
_entry.id   85e352ca1917332b2efaf0b6d2bd047f
#
_cell.length_a   1.000
_cell.length_b   1.000
_cell.length_c   1.000
_cell.angle_alpha   90.00
_cell.angle_beta   90.00
_cell.angle_gamma   90.00
#
_symmetry.space_group_name_H-M   'P 1'
#
loop_
_entity.id
_entity.type
_entity.pdbx_description
1 polymer ?
#
loop_
_entity_poly.entity_id
_entity_poly.type
_entity_poly.pdbx_seq_one_letter_code
_entity_poly.pdbx_strand_id
1 'polypeptide(L)'
;RPDSLDNLFVSVQTLNSRALTEAVSVDFYDFIIVDEFHHAAAPTYQQLLNYFKPRILLGLTATPERMDGENILRWFDNRIAAEIRLPEAIDRKLLCPFQYFGISDSVDLSDVKWNRGGYERSALSKVYTGNDMRVFLILKQLRKYVTDMDGVKGLGFCVSKEHARYMSDKFNEAGIASECLTADSDNEFRRSVSKRLSDGELRFIFTVDLFNEGVDIPAINTIMFLRPTESLTVFLQQLGRGLRLFDGKECLTVLDFIGQANKKYRFEEKFRALLSDSSRSVQGEIKNGFVALPKGCYLQLEKRAAGYILDNIKRSLGNRNAIVQKLATFTEDTGKSLNLENFLTYYSLDISAIYATKFSFSRLCVVAGAREDFSEPLEDIVTKALPRFSAIDSRRWIEFLVDNLPEISKRNESDFSPLQLRMLTMMQFTIWQKTWQECGFSDMLEGFRRLAECLVLLGEILDVLYYNYDRIDFVDAPVDLGFECPLDLHCTYSRDQILAALDFMKPGTVREGTKYLPDKKTDVHFVTLNKAEKDYSPTTMYEDYSINDVLFHWQSQSTTSQSSTTGQRYMNHRSMGVRELLFVREFKSGKLGAAPYTFLGLADFLSVTGSKPMNITWRLHEPIPAKYLRKTNKLVVG
;
A
#
# COMPACT_ATOMS: atom_id res chain seq x y z
N ARG A 1 -39.30 16.87 4.20
CA ARG A 1 -39.28 15.50 3.61
C ARG A 1 -39.00 15.66 2.13
N PRO A 2 -38.20 14.76 1.50
CA PRO A 2 -38.09 14.75 0.04
C PRO A 2 -39.45 14.39 -0.58
N ASP A 3 -39.67 14.87 -1.79
CA ASP A 3 -40.93 14.61 -2.53
C ASP A 3 -41.02 13.15 -3.01
N SER A 4 -39.86 12.48 -3.19
CA SER A 4 -39.75 11.06 -3.51
C SER A 4 -38.57 10.45 -2.76
N LEU A 5 -38.61 9.13 -2.54
CA LEU A 5 -37.50 8.33 -2.00
C LEU A 5 -36.69 7.61 -3.10
N ASP A 6 -37.07 7.75 -4.38
CA ASP A 6 -36.46 6.99 -5.48
C ASP A 6 -34.97 7.32 -5.69
N ASN A 7 -34.60 8.60 -5.56
CA ASN A 7 -33.20 9.06 -5.62
C ASN A 7 -32.91 9.91 -4.38
N LEU A 8 -32.21 9.32 -3.42
CA LEU A 8 -32.03 9.93 -2.10
C LEU A 8 -30.55 10.25 -1.83
N PHE A 9 -30.24 11.53 -1.57
CA PHE A 9 -28.99 11.99 -0.99
C PHE A 9 -29.21 12.29 0.48
N VAL A 10 -28.54 11.57 1.36
CA VAL A 10 -28.81 11.65 2.79
C VAL A 10 -27.57 11.35 3.63
N SER A 11 -27.44 11.99 4.79
CA SER A 11 -26.42 11.61 5.76
C SER A 11 -26.81 10.33 6.51
N VAL A 12 -25.82 9.52 6.90
CA VAL A 12 -26.05 8.29 7.68
C VAL A 12 -26.76 8.57 9.00
N GLN A 13 -26.48 9.72 9.63
CA GLN A 13 -27.16 10.16 10.84
C GLN A 13 -28.66 10.40 10.59
N THR A 14 -29.00 11.00 9.45
CA THR A 14 -30.40 11.24 9.06
C THR A 14 -31.11 9.93 8.73
N LEU A 15 -30.45 8.99 8.05
CA LEU A 15 -30.99 7.66 7.78
C LEU A 15 -31.42 6.97 9.08
N ASN A 16 -30.54 6.96 10.08
CA ASN A 16 -30.82 6.32 11.36
C ASN A 16 -31.90 7.05 12.17
N SER A 17 -31.85 8.39 12.21
CA SER A 17 -32.85 9.18 12.97
C SER A 17 -34.25 9.16 12.36
N ARG A 18 -34.36 8.87 11.06
CA ARG A 18 -35.62 8.83 10.31
C ARG A 18 -36.12 7.41 10.04
N ALA A 19 -35.46 6.39 10.58
CA ALA A 19 -35.80 4.98 10.42
C ALA A 19 -36.19 4.61 8.97
N LEU A 20 -35.31 4.99 8.00
CA LEU A 20 -35.56 4.73 6.58
C LEU A 20 -35.76 3.24 6.30
N THR A 21 -35.10 2.38 7.06
CA THR A 21 -35.23 0.92 7.00
C THR A 21 -36.66 0.42 7.33
N GLU A 22 -37.47 1.24 7.97
CA GLU A 22 -38.90 0.92 8.21
C GLU A 22 -39.81 1.42 7.06
N ALA A 23 -39.29 2.33 6.23
CA ALA A 23 -40.08 3.00 5.18
C ALA A 23 -39.92 2.35 3.80
N VAL A 24 -38.85 1.61 3.55
CA VAL A 24 -38.55 0.99 2.24
C VAL A 24 -38.08 -0.45 2.41
N SER A 25 -38.29 -1.31 1.39
CA SER A 25 -37.83 -2.70 1.40
C SER A 25 -36.30 -2.83 1.27
N VAL A 26 -35.80 -3.99 1.60
CA VAL A 26 -34.36 -4.29 1.58
C VAL A 26 -33.72 -4.16 0.20
N ASP A 27 -34.49 -4.34 -0.86
CA ASP A 27 -34.14 -4.31 -2.28
C ASP A 27 -34.63 -3.06 -3.01
N PHE A 28 -35.11 -2.04 -2.28
CA PHE A 28 -35.68 -0.83 -2.86
C PHE A 28 -34.68 -0.05 -3.72
N TYR A 29 -33.42 0.00 -3.32
CA TYR A 29 -32.38 0.68 -4.08
C TYR A 29 -31.54 -0.31 -4.88
N ASP A 30 -31.49 -0.16 -6.20
CA ASP A 30 -30.58 -0.91 -7.07
C ASP A 30 -29.11 -0.53 -6.85
N PHE A 31 -28.87 0.76 -6.56
CA PHE A 31 -27.54 1.33 -6.38
C PHE A 31 -27.44 2.02 -5.03
N ILE A 32 -26.42 1.68 -4.27
CA ILE A 32 -26.06 2.41 -3.06
C ILE A 32 -24.63 2.87 -3.19
N ILE A 33 -24.41 4.19 -3.09
CA ILE A 33 -23.09 4.81 -3.07
C ILE A 33 -22.85 5.35 -1.67
N VAL A 34 -21.80 4.89 -1.02
CA VAL A 34 -21.40 5.34 0.31
C VAL A 34 -20.08 6.09 0.21
N ASP A 35 -20.12 7.38 0.45
CA ASP A 35 -18.94 8.23 0.52
C ASP A 35 -18.28 8.09 1.91
N GLU A 36 -16.95 8.33 1.97
CA GLU A 36 -16.12 8.14 3.17
C GLU A 36 -16.30 6.76 3.80
N PHE A 37 -16.25 5.72 2.95
CA PHE A 37 -16.53 4.34 3.35
C PHE A 37 -15.60 3.80 4.46
N HIS A 38 -14.50 4.47 4.75
CA HIS A 38 -13.65 4.13 5.89
C HIS A 38 -14.38 4.23 7.25
N HIS A 39 -15.54 4.89 7.32
CA HIS A 39 -16.42 4.90 8.47
C HIS A 39 -17.35 3.67 8.58
N ALA A 40 -17.33 2.75 7.62
CA ALA A 40 -18.24 1.59 7.57
C ALA A 40 -18.10 0.62 8.76
N ALA A 41 -17.01 0.71 9.52
CA ALA A 41 -16.83 -0.01 10.78
C ALA A 41 -17.75 0.48 11.91
N ALA A 42 -18.26 1.71 11.82
CA ALA A 42 -19.17 2.26 12.85
C ALA A 42 -20.52 1.52 12.85
N PRO A 43 -21.11 1.26 14.04
CA PRO A 43 -22.36 0.51 14.16
C PRO A 43 -23.51 1.07 13.31
N THR A 44 -23.56 2.38 13.14
CA THR A 44 -24.57 3.09 12.32
C THR A 44 -24.47 2.73 10.83
N TYR A 45 -23.26 2.61 10.29
CA TYR A 45 -23.02 2.16 8.91
C TYR A 45 -23.28 0.66 8.74
N GLN A 46 -22.85 -0.15 9.71
CA GLN A 46 -23.08 -1.59 9.66
C GLN A 46 -24.56 -1.95 9.65
N GLN A 47 -25.39 -1.23 10.42
CA GLN A 47 -26.84 -1.42 10.42
C GLN A 47 -27.43 -1.19 9.02
N LEU A 48 -27.02 -0.15 8.32
CA LEU A 48 -27.46 0.18 6.96
C LEU A 48 -26.97 -0.87 5.95
N LEU A 49 -25.69 -1.21 5.98
CA LEU A 49 -25.08 -2.16 5.04
C LEU A 49 -25.62 -3.59 5.21
N ASN A 50 -26.00 -3.97 6.42
CA ASN A 50 -26.62 -5.28 6.68
C ASN A 50 -28.10 -5.32 6.26
N TYR A 51 -28.80 -4.18 6.28
CA TYR A 51 -30.22 -4.12 5.92
C TYR A 51 -30.41 -4.16 4.41
N PHE A 52 -29.79 -3.20 3.67
CA PHE A 52 -29.99 -3.06 2.24
C PHE A 52 -29.23 -4.12 1.44
N LYS A 53 -29.87 -4.59 0.35
CA LYS A 53 -29.30 -5.54 -0.60
C LYS A 53 -29.36 -4.99 -2.02
N PRO A 54 -28.57 -3.95 -2.33
CA PRO A 54 -28.56 -3.35 -3.65
C PRO A 54 -27.95 -4.31 -4.68
N ARG A 55 -28.25 -4.10 -5.95
CA ARG A 55 -27.56 -4.79 -7.06
C ARG A 55 -26.10 -4.35 -7.17
N ILE A 56 -25.84 -3.07 -6.87
CA ILE A 56 -24.47 -2.49 -6.86
C ILE A 56 -24.29 -1.68 -5.58
N LEU A 57 -23.30 -2.06 -4.80
CA LEU A 57 -22.76 -1.28 -3.70
C LEU A 57 -21.44 -0.66 -4.14
N LEU A 58 -21.33 0.67 -4.07
CA LEU A 58 -20.09 1.40 -4.33
C LEU A 58 -19.64 2.13 -3.06
N GLY A 59 -18.46 1.80 -2.58
CA GLY A 59 -17.80 2.52 -1.50
C GLY A 59 -16.72 3.44 -2.06
N LEU A 60 -16.72 4.71 -1.64
CA LEU A 60 -15.69 5.69 -1.99
C LEU A 60 -14.91 6.04 -0.72
N THR A 61 -13.59 6.01 -0.79
CA THR A 61 -12.73 6.41 0.34
C THR A 61 -11.37 6.90 -0.15
N ALA A 62 -10.81 7.89 0.52
CA ALA A 62 -9.44 8.35 0.27
C ALA A 62 -8.38 7.40 0.84
N THR A 63 -8.75 6.53 1.79
CA THR A 63 -7.83 5.63 2.49
C THR A 63 -8.52 4.29 2.73
N PRO A 64 -8.35 3.32 1.83
CA PRO A 64 -8.87 1.97 2.02
C PRO A 64 -8.12 1.20 3.10
N GLU A 65 -6.87 1.60 3.40
CA GLU A 65 -6.07 0.99 4.45
C GLU A 65 -6.56 1.45 5.83
N ARG A 66 -6.59 0.51 6.74
CA ARG A 66 -7.18 0.70 8.06
C ARG A 66 -6.19 1.17 9.11
N MET A 67 -6.75 1.97 10.05
CA MET A 67 -6.06 2.34 11.28
C MET A 67 -6.65 1.68 12.54
N ASP A 68 -7.84 1.08 12.47
CA ASP A 68 -8.59 0.55 13.64
C ASP A 68 -8.76 -0.96 13.70
N GLY A 69 -8.15 -1.68 12.76
CA GLY A 69 -8.11 -3.15 12.76
C GLY A 69 -9.33 -3.87 12.13
N GLU A 70 -10.41 -3.24 11.61
CA GLU A 70 -11.49 -3.93 10.89
C GLU A 70 -11.39 -3.85 9.35
N ASN A 71 -11.56 -4.91 8.59
CA ASN A 71 -11.46 -4.92 7.14
C ASN A 71 -12.74 -4.38 6.46
N ILE A 72 -12.70 -3.14 5.93
CA ILE A 72 -13.84 -2.57 5.20
C ILE A 72 -14.05 -3.22 3.83
N LEU A 73 -13.01 -3.85 3.27
CA LEU A 73 -13.07 -4.51 1.96
C LEU A 73 -13.91 -5.79 1.99
N ARG A 74 -14.23 -6.34 3.17
CA ARG A 74 -15.14 -7.49 3.33
C ARG A 74 -16.51 -7.28 2.67
N TRP A 75 -16.95 -6.01 2.55
CA TRP A 75 -18.19 -5.66 1.89
C TRP A 75 -18.10 -5.71 0.35
N PHE A 76 -16.90 -5.88 -0.19
CA PHE A 76 -16.57 -5.87 -1.61
C PHE A 76 -15.76 -7.11 -2.02
N ASP A 77 -15.94 -8.24 -1.33
CA ASP A 77 -15.19 -9.49 -1.57
C ASP A 77 -13.67 -9.29 -1.54
N ASN A 78 -13.19 -8.41 -0.66
CA ASN A 78 -11.78 -8.00 -0.55
C ASN A 78 -11.19 -7.47 -1.86
N ARG A 79 -11.98 -6.73 -2.65
CA ARG A 79 -11.58 -6.17 -3.94
C ARG A 79 -11.69 -4.66 -3.97
N ILE A 80 -10.72 -4.02 -4.59
CA ILE A 80 -10.73 -2.61 -4.95
C ILE A 80 -10.97 -2.51 -6.46
N ALA A 81 -12.11 -1.93 -6.85
CA ALA A 81 -12.49 -1.80 -8.26
C ALA A 81 -11.61 -0.80 -9.01
N ALA A 82 -11.26 0.31 -8.36
CA ALA A 82 -10.36 1.32 -8.92
C ALA A 82 -9.63 2.05 -7.79
N GLU A 83 -8.36 2.38 -8.02
CA GLU A 83 -7.54 3.10 -7.08
C GLU A 83 -6.72 4.17 -7.80
N ILE A 84 -6.79 5.41 -7.29
CA ILE A 84 -5.92 6.51 -7.73
C ILE A 84 -5.28 7.10 -6.48
N ARG A 85 -3.99 6.86 -6.29
CA ARG A 85 -3.23 7.43 -5.18
C ARG A 85 -2.86 8.90 -5.44
N LEU A 86 -2.58 9.64 -4.36
CA LEU A 86 -2.24 11.06 -4.45
C LEU A 86 -1.13 11.36 -5.49
N PRO A 87 0.00 10.64 -5.53
CA PRO A 87 1.03 10.88 -6.55
C PRO A 87 0.51 10.71 -7.98
N GLU A 88 -0.30 9.71 -8.22
CA GLU A 88 -0.90 9.45 -9.53
C GLU A 88 -1.92 10.51 -9.92
N ALA A 89 -2.74 10.96 -8.99
CA ALA A 89 -3.70 12.03 -9.25
C ALA A 89 -2.98 13.33 -9.67
N ILE A 90 -1.82 13.62 -9.10
CA ILE A 90 -0.97 14.75 -9.50
C ILE A 90 -0.36 14.51 -10.89
N ASP A 91 0.25 13.34 -11.12
CA ASP A 91 0.86 12.99 -12.42
C ASP A 91 -0.15 13.01 -13.57
N ARG A 92 -1.42 12.64 -13.29
CA ARG A 92 -2.55 12.72 -14.22
C ARG A 92 -3.15 14.13 -14.35
N LYS A 93 -2.63 15.13 -13.63
CA LYS A 93 -3.15 16.51 -13.60
C LYS A 93 -4.61 16.61 -13.10
N LEU A 94 -5.04 15.70 -12.25
CA LEU A 94 -6.32 15.77 -11.53
C LEU A 94 -6.22 16.67 -10.29
N LEU A 95 -4.99 16.86 -9.80
CA LEU A 95 -4.63 17.71 -8.68
C LEU A 95 -3.41 18.57 -9.08
N CYS A 96 -3.25 19.73 -8.43
CA CYS A 96 -2.07 20.57 -8.65
C CYS A 96 -0.85 19.99 -7.91
N PRO A 97 0.38 20.28 -8.38
CA PRO A 97 1.59 19.89 -7.66
C PRO A 97 1.73 20.65 -6.32
N PHE A 98 2.64 20.18 -5.48
CA PHE A 98 2.93 20.81 -4.19
C PHE A 98 4.40 21.15 -4.01
N GLN A 99 4.66 22.19 -3.21
CA GLN A 99 5.95 22.52 -2.63
C GLN A 99 5.85 22.32 -1.11
N TYR A 100 6.49 21.28 -0.58
CA TYR A 100 6.41 20.91 0.82
C TYR A 100 7.71 21.26 1.56
N PHE A 101 7.59 22.05 2.62
CA PHE A 101 8.70 22.49 3.45
C PHE A 101 8.52 21.95 4.86
N GLY A 102 9.35 20.96 5.24
CA GLY A 102 9.42 20.45 6.62
C GLY A 102 10.37 21.31 7.45
N ILE A 103 9.78 22.10 8.33
CA ILE A 103 10.43 23.13 9.13
C ILE A 103 10.69 22.59 10.53
N SER A 104 11.88 22.83 11.07
CA SER A 104 12.19 22.43 12.44
C SER A 104 11.41 23.26 13.44
N ASP A 105 10.54 22.63 14.21
CA ASP A 105 9.87 23.24 15.36
C ASP A 105 10.74 23.11 16.63
N SER A 106 10.67 24.09 17.50
CA SER A 106 11.37 24.09 18.80
C SER A 106 10.67 23.24 19.86
N VAL A 107 9.45 22.77 19.56
CA VAL A 107 8.61 22.03 20.50
C VAL A 107 9.05 20.57 20.60
N ASP A 108 9.20 20.09 21.84
CA ASP A 108 9.45 18.69 22.15
C ASP A 108 8.17 17.99 22.62
N LEU A 109 7.74 17.00 21.87
CA LEU A 109 6.53 16.22 22.15
C LEU A 109 6.85 14.77 22.55
N SER A 110 8.12 14.43 22.78
CA SER A 110 8.56 13.05 23.08
C SER A 110 7.86 12.48 24.31
N ASP A 111 7.66 13.31 25.33
CA ASP A 111 7.08 12.95 26.63
C ASP A 111 5.59 13.29 26.76
N VAL A 112 4.98 13.87 25.72
CA VAL A 112 3.53 14.13 25.73
C VAL A 112 2.78 12.81 25.67
N LYS A 113 1.81 12.63 26.58
CA LYS A 113 1.02 11.40 26.68
C LYS A 113 0.38 11.04 25.34
N TRP A 114 0.48 9.76 25.02
CA TRP A 114 -0.09 9.17 23.82
C TRP A 114 -1.21 8.19 24.19
N ASN A 115 -2.46 8.53 23.85
CA ASN A 115 -3.65 7.76 24.18
C ASN A 115 -4.48 7.48 22.90
N ARG A 116 -5.05 6.29 22.77
CA ARG A 116 -5.99 5.93 21.69
C ARG A 116 -5.54 6.35 20.28
N GLY A 117 -4.26 6.16 19.97
CA GLY A 117 -3.70 6.45 18.64
C GLY A 117 -3.27 7.90 18.40
N GLY A 118 -3.31 8.78 19.39
CA GLY A 118 -2.90 10.17 19.26
C GLY A 118 -2.39 10.80 20.54
N TYR A 119 -1.91 12.03 20.45
CA TYR A 119 -1.51 12.83 21.61
C TYR A 119 -2.71 13.27 22.44
N GLU A 120 -2.51 13.46 23.73
CA GLU A 120 -3.51 14.10 24.60
C GLU A 120 -3.70 15.56 24.20
N ARG A 121 -4.90 15.90 23.68
CA ARG A 121 -5.20 17.23 23.11
C ARG A 121 -4.99 18.39 24.10
N SER A 122 -5.35 18.20 25.36
CA SER A 122 -5.18 19.21 26.40
C SER A 122 -3.70 19.54 26.69
N ALA A 123 -2.85 18.50 26.67
CA ALA A 123 -1.42 18.65 26.85
C ALA A 123 -0.78 19.35 25.62
N LEU A 124 -1.16 18.96 24.39
CA LEU A 124 -0.72 19.65 23.18
C LEU A 124 -1.15 21.13 23.17
N SER A 125 -2.41 21.43 23.51
CA SER A 125 -2.91 22.80 23.53
C SER A 125 -2.07 23.70 24.41
N LYS A 126 -1.69 23.25 25.61
CA LYS A 126 -0.83 24.00 26.55
C LYS A 126 0.57 24.29 25.98
N VAL A 127 1.11 23.40 25.19
CA VAL A 127 2.46 23.54 24.59
C VAL A 127 2.46 24.56 23.45
N TYR A 128 1.36 24.63 22.69
CA TYR A 128 1.27 25.44 21.49
C TYR A 128 0.62 26.82 21.70
N THR A 129 -0.28 26.96 22.67
CA THR A 129 -0.96 28.23 22.95
C THR A 129 -0.12 29.10 23.87
N GLY A 130 0.01 30.38 23.53
CA GLY A 130 0.83 31.35 24.33
C GLY A 130 2.34 31.27 24.05
N ASN A 131 2.77 30.61 22.96
CA ASN A 131 4.18 30.49 22.60
C ASN A 131 4.56 31.51 21.51
N ASP A 132 4.81 32.77 21.91
CA ASP A 132 5.12 33.86 20.99
C ASP A 132 6.42 33.63 20.19
N MET A 133 7.41 32.95 20.77
CA MET A 133 8.64 32.58 20.04
C MET A 133 8.34 31.64 18.85
N ARG A 134 7.39 30.74 19.04
CA ARG A 134 6.95 29.84 17.97
C ARG A 134 6.19 30.62 16.91
N VAL A 135 5.31 31.56 17.29
CA VAL A 135 4.61 32.42 16.33
C VAL A 135 5.61 33.22 15.49
N PHE A 136 6.65 33.80 16.12
CA PHE A 136 7.70 34.47 15.40
C PHE A 136 8.41 33.55 14.38
N LEU A 137 8.71 32.32 14.76
CA LEU A 137 9.27 31.31 13.86
C LEU A 137 8.32 31.06 12.67
N ILE A 138 7.02 30.85 12.94
CA ILE A 138 6.00 30.58 11.90
C ILE A 138 5.93 31.75 10.91
N LEU A 139 5.82 32.98 11.39
CA LEU A 139 5.77 34.19 10.55
C LEU A 139 7.05 34.37 9.72
N LYS A 140 8.21 34.12 10.33
CA LYS A 140 9.51 34.16 9.63
C LYS A 140 9.58 33.15 8.49
N GLN A 141 9.15 31.91 8.76
CA GLN A 141 9.18 30.85 7.74
C GLN A 141 8.12 31.07 6.66
N LEU A 142 6.94 31.56 7.03
CA LEU A 142 5.91 31.94 6.06
C LEU A 142 6.49 32.95 5.04
N ARG A 143 7.08 34.06 5.53
CA ARG A 143 7.70 35.08 4.66
C ARG A 143 8.89 34.58 3.84
N LYS A 144 9.55 33.53 4.29
CA LYS A 144 10.68 32.91 3.58
C LYS A 144 10.22 32.07 2.39
N TYR A 145 9.17 31.28 2.56
CA TYR A 145 8.74 30.28 1.58
C TYR A 145 7.57 30.74 0.71
N VAL A 146 6.82 31.74 1.15
CA VAL A 146 5.73 32.35 0.37
C VAL A 146 6.20 33.70 -0.16
N THR A 147 6.44 33.75 -1.47
CA THR A 147 7.01 34.92 -2.14
C THR A 147 5.97 36.02 -2.42
N ASP A 148 4.72 35.62 -2.67
CA ASP A 148 3.58 36.53 -2.88
C ASP A 148 2.62 36.45 -1.70
N MET A 149 2.81 37.35 -0.73
CA MET A 149 1.94 37.43 0.46
C MET A 149 0.56 38.05 0.14
N ASP A 150 0.44 38.80 -0.95
CA ASP A 150 -0.83 39.40 -1.35
C ASP A 150 -1.75 38.40 -2.06
N GLY A 151 -1.18 37.43 -2.74
CA GLY A 151 -1.91 36.33 -3.37
C GLY A 151 -2.20 35.12 -2.46
N VAL A 152 -1.75 35.15 -1.18
CA VAL A 152 -1.95 34.02 -0.26
C VAL A 152 -3.41 33.80 0.09
N LYS A 153 -3.83 32.54 0.00
CA LYS A 153 -5.11 32.01 0.50
C LYS A 153 -4.79 30.76 1.31
N GLY A 154 -4.63 30.95 2.62
CA GLY A 154 -4.01 29.96 3.48
C GLY A 154 -4.96 29.30 4.49
N LEU A 155 -4.68 28.03 4.81
CA LEU A 155 -5.26 27.32 5.94
C LEU A 155 -4.19 26.96 6.96
N GLY A 156 -4.46 27.23 8.25
CA GLY A 156 -3.64 26.81 9.38
C GLY A 156 -4.37 25.77 10.24
N PHE A 157 -3.85 24.55 10.31
CA PHE A 157 -4.42 23.47 11.11
C PHE A 157 -3.86 23.49 12.54
N CYS A 158 -4.71 23.76 13.53
CA CYS A 158 -4.39 23.94 14.93
C CYS A 158 -4.84 22.76 15.81
N VAL A 159 -4.30 22.66 17.03
CA VAL A 159 -4.61 21.60 18.00
C VAL A 159 -5.99 21.76 18.62
N SER A 160 -6.33 23.00 18.99
CA SER A 160 -7.54 23.33 19.75
C SER A 160 -8.15 24.66 19.26
N LYS A 161 -9.37 24.93 19.69
CA LYS A 161 -10.07 26.19 19.39
C LYS A 161 -9.29 27.39 19.92
N GLU A 162 -8.71 27.26 21.11
CA GLU A 162 -7.88 28.28 21.76
C GLU A 162 -6.61 28.54 20.94
N HIS A 163 -5.95 27.49 20.45
CA HIS A 163 -4.77 27.62 19.60
C HIS A 163 -5.12 28.31 18.28
N ALA A 164 -6.27 27.96 17.66
CA ALA A 164 -6.70 28.57 16.41
C ALA A 164 -7.01 30.08 16.57
N ARG A 165 -7.68 30.47 17.65
CA ARG A 165 -7.91 31.90 17.99
C ARG A 165 -6.60 32.64 18.24
N TYR A 166 -5.73 32.07 19.08
CA TYR A 166 -4.43 32.64 19.36
C TYR A 166 -3.60 32.88 18.08
N MET A 167 -3.58 31.92 17.15
CA MET A 167 -2.88 32.09 15.89
C MET A 167 -3.51 33.16 15.00
N SER A 168 -4.84 33.22 14.91
CA SER A 168 -5.56 34.27 14.18
C SER A 168 -5.26 35.64 14.72
N ASP A 169 -5.30 35.83 16.05
CA ASP A 169 -5.01 37.09 16.70
C ASP A 169 -3.56 37.56 16.43
N LYS A 170 -2.59 36.64 16.55
CA LYS A 170 -1.18 36.92 16.29
C LYS A 170 -0.87 37.25 14.82
N PHE A 171 -1.58 36.64 13.88
CA PHE A 171 -1.44 36.99 12.47
C PHE A 171 -2.05 38.35 12.16
N ASN A 172 -3.18 38.70 12.76
CA ASN A 172 -3.77 40.04 12.66
C ASN A 172 -2.87 41.11 13.28
N GLU A 173 -2.27 40.85 14.45
CA GLU A 173 -1.24 41.72 15.07
C GLU A 173 -0.03 41.94 14.13
N ALA A 174 0.34 40.91 13.32
CA ALA A 174 1.42 41.00 12.36
C ALA A 174 1.02 41.60 10.99
N GLY A 175 -0.22 42.11 10.85
CA GLY A 175 -0.76 42.74 9.66
C GLY A 175 -1.22 41.72 8.59
N ILE A 176 -1.41 40.43 8.94
CA ILE A 176 -1.89 39.39 8.04
C ILE A 176 -3.35 39.11 8.38
N ALA A 177 -4.27 39.63 7.56
CA ALA A 177 -5.73 39.48 7.77
C ALA A 177 -6.14 38.01 7.91
N SER A 178 -6.65 37.62 9.07
CA SER A 178 -6.90 36.24 9.42
C SER A 178 -8.17 36.07 10.22
N GLU A 179 -8.78 34.88 10.14
CA GLU A 179 -10.00 34.54 10.86
C GLU A 179 -9.86 33.13 11.48
N CYS A 180 -10.60 32.89 12.57
CA CYS A 180 -10.67 31.59 13.22
C CYS A 180 -12.02 30.93 12.94
N LEU A 181 -12.00 29.71 12.38
CA LEU A 181 -13.19 28.88 12.20
C LEU A 181 -13.13 27.64 13.09
N THR A 182 -14.18 27.43 13.88
CA THR A 182 -14.33 26.27 14.76
C THR A 182 -15.68 25.58 14.56
N ALA A 183 -15.86 24.44 15.23
CA ALA A 183 -17.13 23.73 15.21
C ALA A 183 -18.31 24.57 15.74
N ASP A 184 -18.03 25.57 16.59
CA ASP A 184 -19.03 26.46 17.17
C ASP A 184 -19.47 27.59 16.20
N SER A 185 -18.74 27.80 15.10
CA SER A 185 -19.10 28.79 14.07
C SER A 185 -20.36 28.36 13.34
N ASP A 186 -21.32 29.26 13.21
CA ASP A 186 -22.54 28.98 12.45
C ASP A 186 -22.29 28.91 10.92
N ASN A 187 -23.26 28.42 10.19
CA ASN A 187 -23.13 28.19 8.76
C ASN A 187 -23.02 29.50 7.93
N GLU A 188 -23.63 30.58 8.38
CA GLU A 188 -23.58 31.86 7.70
C GLU A 188 -22.20 32.47 7.84
N PHE A 189 -21.65 32.47 9.04
CA PHE A 189 -20.27 32.90 9.32
C PHE A 189 -19.24 32.09 8.53
N ARG A 190 -19.40 30.75 8.49
CA ARG A 190 -18.50 29.87 7.70
C ARG A 190 -18.49 30.25 6.23
N ARG A 191 -19.68 30.49 5.63
CA ARG A 191 -19.79 30.91 4.21
C ARG A 191 -19.17 32.27 3.99
N SER A 192 -19.42 33.23 4.89
CA SER A 192 -18.85 34.58 4.84
C SER A 192 -17.32 34.53 4.86
N VAL A 193 -16.73 33.83 5.83
CA VAL A 193 -15.26 33.69 5.97
C VAL A 193 -14.64 33.00 4.75
N SER A 194 -15.28 31.93 4.25
CA SER A 194 -14.81 31.24 3.05
C SER A 194 -14.82 32.16 1.82
N LYS A 195 -15.87 32.98 1.67
CA LYS A 195 -15.96 33.96 0.59
C LYS A 195 -14.89 35.05 0.73
N ARG A 196 -14.72 35.62 1.91
CA ARG A 196 -13.68 36.65 2.20
C ARG A 196 -12.27 36.14 1.91
N LEU A 197 -11.97 34.85 2.19
CA LEU A 197 -10.68 34.25 1.80
C LEU A 197 -10.57 34.12 0.27
N SER A 198 -11.63 33.69 -0.40
CA SER A 198 -11.64 33.57 -1.87
C SER A 198 -11.46 34.91 -2.56
N ASP A 199 -12.13 35.96 -2.06
CA ASP A 199 -12.08 37.32 -2.56
C ASP A 199 -10.77 38.05 -2.19
N GLY A 200 -9.93 37.46 -1.32
CA GLY A 200 -8.63 38.00 -0.90
C GLY A 200 -8.72 39.07 0.19
N GLU A 201 -9.86 39.22 0.84
CA GLU A 201 -10.01 40.08 2.03
C GLU A 201 -9.32 39.47 3.26
N LEU A 202 -9.30 38.13 3.33
CA LEU A 202 -8.51 37.37 4.30
C LEU A 202 -7.35 36.68 3.60
N ARG A 203 -6.26 36.48 4.35
CA ARG A 203 -5.07 35.72 3.93
C ARG A 203 -5.04 34.32 4.54
N PHE A 204 -5.51 34.18 5.78
CA PHE A 204 -5.50 32.89 6.47
C PHE A 204 -6.80 32.60 7.21
N ILE A 205 -7.15 31.32 7.22
CA ILE A 205 -8.16 30.77 8.14
C ILE A 205 -7.43 29.76 9.04
N PHE A 206 -7.58 29.94 10.37
CA PHE A 206 -7.10 28.98 11.36
C PHE A 206 -8.23 28.10 11.85
N THR A 207 -8.03 26.78 11.87
CA THR A 207 -9.06 25.80 12.19
C THR A 207 -8.50 24.60 12.93
N VAL A 208 -9.37 23.79 13.53
CA VAL A 208 -8.99 22.52 14.18
C VAL A 208 -9.28 21.35 13.24
N ASP A 209 -10.50 20.86 13.24
CA ASP A 209 -10.92 19.67 12.44
C ASP A 209 -12.01 20.02 11.42
N LEU A 210 -12.51 21.26 11.41
CA LEU A 210 -13.67 21.67 10.63
C LEU A 210 -13.50 21.50 9.11
N PHE A 211 -12.27 21.66 8.62
CA PHE A 211 -11.92 21.53 7.20
C PHE A 211 -11.44 20.12 6.82
N ASN A 212 -11.57 19.12 7.69
CA ASN A 212 -11.32 17.73 7.31
C ASN A 212 -12.38 17.24 6.32
N GLU A 213 -13.67 17.69 6.51
CA GLU A 213 -14.82 17.31 5.67
C GLU A 213 -15.69 18.54 5.37
N GLY A 214 -16.30 18.57 4.17
CA GLY A 214 -17.46 19.44 3.87
C GLY A 214 -17.21 20.90 3.51
N VAL A 215 -15.99 21.45 3.54
CA VAL A 215 -15.71 22.83 3.09
C VAL A 215 -14.90 22.81 1.80
N ASP A 216 -15.39 23.51 0.79
CA ASP A 216 -14.75 23.58 -0.54
C ASP A 216 -14.30 25.01 -0.85
N ILE A 217 -12.98 25.25 -0.82
CA ILE A 217 -12.34 26.50 -1.25
C ILE A 217 -11.16 26.13 -2.20
N PRO A 218 -11.42 25.92 -3.49
CA PRO A 218 -10.37 25.49 -4.44
C PRO A 218 -9.22 26.48 -4.58
N ALA A 219 -9.46 27.76 -4.26
CA ALA A 219 -8.46 28.82 -4.32
C ALA A 219 -7.35 28.72 -3.27
N ILE A 220 -7.45 27.82 -2.27
CA ILE A 220 -6.40 27.62 -1.25
C ILE A 220 -5.09 27.24 -1.91
N ASN A 221 -4.03 28.03 -1.71
CA ASN A 221 -2.71 27.83 -2.26
C ASN A 221 -1.61 27.64 -1.18
N THR A 222 -1.96 27.77 0.10
CA THR A 222 -1.01 27.60 1.20
C THR A 222 -1.66 26.82 2.34
N ILE A 223 -0.96 25.81 2.86
CA ILE A 223 -1.36 25.05 4.05
C ILE A 223 -0.25 25.10 5.09
N MET A 224 -0.63 25.33 6.34
CA MET A 224 0.27 25.24 7.49
C MET A 224 -0.19 24.14 8.45
N PHE A 225 0.64 23.12 8.65
CA PHE A 225 0.48 22.15 9.71
C PHE A 225 1.13 22.66 10.99
N LEU A 226 0.33 23.24 11.86
CA LEU A 226 0.76 23.84 13.13
C LEU A 226 0.66 22.87 14.32
N ARG A 227 0.30 21.64 14.02
CA ARG A 227 0.21 20.52 14.95
C ARG A 227 0.68 19.21 14.29
N PRO A 228 1.12 18.22 15.07
CA PRO A 228 1.28 16.88 14.52
C PRO A 228 -0.09 16.34 14.08
N THR A 229 -0.14 15.75 12.88
CA THR A 229 -1.35 15.07 12.36
C THR A 229 -1.10 13.57 12.46
N GLU A 230 -1.74 12.91 13.43
CA GLU A 230 -1.47 11.53 13.79
C GLU A 230 -2.05 10.53 12.79
N SER A 231 -3.15 10.91 12.13
CA SER A 231 -3.85 10.07 11.13
C SER A 231 -3.39 10.42 9.73
N LEU A 232 -2.98 9.39 8.96
CA LEU A 232 -2.67 9.54 7.54
C LEU A 232 -3.89 10.02 6.75
N THR A 233 -5.09 9.50 7.08
CA THR A 233 -6.35 9.93 6.47
C THR A 233 -6.58 11.42 6.65
N VAL A 234 -6.47 11.91 7.90
CA VAL A 234 -6.63 13.34 8.21
C VAL A 234 -5.57 14.18 7.50
N PHE A 235 -4.33 13.71 7.45
CA PHE A 235 -3.26 14.40 6.72
C PHE A 235 -3.57 14.54 5.24
N LEU A 236 -3.98 13.44 4.58
CA LEU A 236 -4.33 13.46 3.16
C LEU A 236 -5.58 14.30 2.86
N GLN A 237 -6.59 14.24 3.73
CA GLN A 237 -7.79 15.09 3.60
C GLN A 237 -7.44 16.58 3.72
N GLN A 238 -6.62 16.95 4.71
CA GLN A 238 -6.16 18.33 4.91
C GLN A 238 -5.30 18.83 3.74
N LEU A 239 -4.36 18.00 3.29
CA LEU A 239 -3.52 18.30 2.13
C LEU A 239 -4.34 18.42 0.85
N GLY A 240 -5.31 17.52 0.64
CA GLY A 240 -6.21 17.49 -0.50
C GLY A 240 -7.04 18.77 -0.67
N ARG A 241 -7.34 19.49 0.42
CA ARG A 241 -8.03 20.80 0.34
C ARG A 241 -7.25 21.83 -0.48
N GLY A 242 -5.93 21.82 -0.35
CA GLY A 242 -5.07 22.72 -1.12
C GLY A 242 -4.59 22.17 -2.46
N LEU A 243 -4.85 20.91 -2.79
CA LEU A 243 -4.39 20.33 -4.06
C LEU A 243 -5.41 20.45 -5.20
N ARG A 244 -6.61 20.99 -4.94
CA ARG A 244 -7.62 21.21 -5.97
C ARG A 244 -7.13 22.18 -7.04
N LEU A 245 -7.47 21.89 -8.28
CA LEU A 245 -7.17 22.78 -9.39
C LEU A 245 -8.00 24.07 -9.28
N PHE A 246 -7.37 25.19 -9.58
CA PHE A 246 -8.04 26.50 -9.62
C PHE A 246 -7.27 27.42 -10.60
N ASP A 247 -7.99 28.24 -11.33
CA ASP A 247 -7.40 29.15 -12.30
C ASP A 247 -6.42 30.13 -11.65
N GLY A 248 -5.22 30.24 -12.21
CA GLY A 248 -4.13 31.06 -11.68
C GLY A 248 -3.36 30.45 -10.51
N LYS A 249 -3.67 29.21 -10.11
CA LYS A 249 -2.94 28.48 -9.08
C LYS A 249 -2.00 27.44 -9.70
N GLU A 250 -0.70 27.68 -9.58
CA GLU A 250 0.33 26.81 -10.15
C GLU A 250 0.65 25.60 -9.25
N CYS A 251 0.71 25.80 -7.93
CA CYS A 251 1.02 24.76 -6.95
C CYS A 251 0.44 25.08 -5.57
N LEU A 252 0.48 24.09 -4.68
CA LEU A 252 0.20 24.24 -3.27
C LEU A 252 1.50 24.38 -2.47
N THR A 253 1.65 25.44 -1.68
CA THR A 253 2.73 25.59 -0.70
C THR A 253 2.32 24.97 0.64
N VAL A 254 3.12 24.02 1.15
CA VAL A 254 2.88 23.35 2.43
C VAL A 254 4.02 23.68 3.40
N LEU A 255 3.67 24.25 4.54
CA LEU A 255 4.59 24.51 5.65
C LEU A 255 4.24 23.56 6.81
N ASP A 256 5.10 22.57 7.07
CA ASP A 256 4.89 21.59 8.13
C ASP A 256 5.91 21.79 9.25
N PHE A 257 5.44 22.19 10.43
CA PHE A 257 6.27 22.47 11.59
C PHE A 257 6.51 21.21 12.40
N ILE A 258 7.70 20.62 12.22
CA ILE A 258 8.09 19.30 12.70
C ILE A 258 8.93 19.43 13.95
N GLY A 259 8.34 19.08 15.08
CA GLY A 259 9.02 18.96 16.37
C GLY A 259 9.52 17.54 16.63
N GLN A 260 10.20 17.37 17.77
CA GLN A 260 10.58 16.06 18.26
C GLN A 260 9.31 15.31 18.68
N ALA A 261 8.98 14.23 17.97
CA ALA A 261 7.73 13.53 18.16
C ALA A 261 7.84 12.32 19.10
N ASN A 262 6.70 11.92 19.68
CA ASN A 262 6.58 10.66 20.41
C ASN A 262 6.98 9.48 19.52
N LYS A 263 7.56 8.44 20.11
CA LYS A 263 8.00 7.22 19.39
C LYS A 263 6.88 6.50 18.64
N LYS A 264 5.62 6.71 18.99
CA LYS A 264 4.43 6.14 18.34
C LYS A 264 3.95 6.95 17.14
N TYR A 265 4.47 8.17 16.92
CA TYR A 265 4.14 8.97 15.73
C TYR A 265 4.76 8.38 14.48
N ARG A 266 4.03 8.39 13.37
CA ARG A 266 4.39 7.64 12.15
C ARG A 266 4.76 8.55 10.99
N PHE A 267 5.95 9.14 11.05
CA PHE A 267 6.45 9.94 9.92
C PHE A 267 6.62 9.13 8.63
N GLU A 268 6.99 7.85 8.74
CA GLU A 268 7.22 7.01 7.56
C GLU A 268 5.97 6.91 6.68
N GLU A 269 4.80 6.66 7.26
CA GLU A 269 3.54 6.55 6.52
C GLU A 269 3.18 7.87 5.83
N LYS A 270 3.33 8.99 6.54
CA LYS A 270 3.07 10.33 6.03
C LYS A 270 3.90 10.65 4.80
N PHE A 271 5.22 10.45 4.86
CA PHE A 271 6.10 10.74 3.73
C PHE A 271 6.00 9.71 2.61
N ARG A 272 5.73 8.44 2.93
CA ARG A 272 5.49 7.39 1.93
C ARG A 272 4.30 7.71 1.04
N ALA A 273 3.24 8.27 1.59
CA ALA A 273 2.04 8.66 0.83
C ALA A 273 2.28 9.78 -0.19
N LEU A 274 3.38 10.52 -0.07
CA LEU A 274 3.77 11.58 -1.01
C LEU A 274 4.66 11.07 -2.16
N LEU A 275 5.19 9.84 -2.07
CA LEU A 275 6.14 9.30 -3.05
C LEU A 275 5.42 8.54 -4.16
N SER A 276 5.86 8.73 -5.41
CA SER A 276 5.37 7.98 -6.57
C SER A 276 5.88 6.53 -6.58
N ASP A 277 7.00 6.26 -5.92
CA ASP A 277 7.62 4.93 -5.85
C ASP A 277 7.61 4.38 -4.42
N SER A 278 6.71 3.42 -4.17
CA SER A 278 6.57 2.75 -2.86
C SER A 278 7.71 1.77 -2.53
N SER A 279 8.54 1.40 -3.51
CA SER A 279 9.67 0.47 -3.31
C SER A 279 10.86 1.12 -2.60
N ARG A 280 10.99 2.45 -2.70
CA ARG A 280 12.06 3.19 -2.06
C ARG A 280 11.77 3.45 -0.59
N SER A 281 12.76 3.28 0.25
CA SER A 281 12.62 3.61 1.66
C SER A 281 12.54 5.12 1.87
N VAL A 282 11.62 5.58 2.70
CA VAL A 282 11.52 7.01 3.08
C VAL A 282 12.84 7.55 3.64
N GLN A 283 13.61 6.71 4.35
CA GLN A 283 14.95 7.07 4.84
C GLN A 283 15.94 7.34 3.70
N GLY A 284 15.88 6.54 2.63
CA GLY A 284 16.68 6.74 1.42
C GLY A 284 16.30 8.04 0.72
N GLU A 285 15.01 8.32 0.59
CA GLU A 285 14.51 9.55 -0.03
C GLU A 285 14.89 10.79 0.77
N ILE A 286 14.81 10.77 2.11
CA ILE A 286 15.29 11.88 2.97
C ILE A 286 16.77 12.16 2.75
N LYS A 287 17.59 11.12 2.58
CA LYS A 287 19.05 11.28 2.35
C LYS A 287 19.38 11.77 0.94
N ASN A 288 18.58 11.38 -0.06
CA ASN A 288 18.82 11.65 -1.48
C ASN A 288 18.04 12.87 -2.01
N GLY A 289 17.27 13.58 -1.16
CA GLY A 289 16.55 14.80 -1.54
C GLY A 289 15.21 14.56 -2.23
N PHE A 290 14.53 13.43 -1.94
CA PHE A 290 13.19 13.11 -2.44
C PHE A 290 13.09 13.08 -3.98
N VAL A 291 13.82 12.16 -4.58
CA VAL A 291 13.86 11.98 -6.05
C VAL A 291 12.57 11.35 -6.60
N ALA A 292 11.84 10.60 -5.78
CA ALA A 292 10.65 9.83 -6.18
C ALA A 292 9.33 10.60 -5.95
N LEU A 293 9.31 11.92 -6.15
CA LEU A 293 8.08 12.71 -6.06
C LEU A 293 7.33 12.76 -7.40
N PRO A 294 6.00 13.05 -7.39
CA PRO A 294 5.23 13.33 -8.60
C PRO A 294 5.80 14.52 -9.38
N LYS A 295 5.51 14.56 -10.69
CA LYS A 295 5.98 15.64 -11.57
C LYS A 295 5.55 17.03 -11.07
N GLY A 296 6.50 17.96 -11.03
CA GLY A 296 6.27 19.34 -10.57
C GLY A 296 6.21 19.50 -9.05
N CYS A 297 6.26 18.39 -8.28
CA CYS A 297 6.33 18.46 -6.83
C CYS A 297 7.76 18.66 -6.34
N TYR A 298 7.86 19.34 -5.20
CA TYR A 298 9.11 19.57 -4.49
C TYR A 298 8.93 19.32 -3.00
N LEU A 299 9.92 18.68 -2.35
CA LEU A 299 9.93 18.47 -0.92
C LEU A 299 11.32 18.75 -0.35
N GLN A 300 11.37 19.62 0.63
CA GLN A 300 12.58 19.99 1.35
C GLN A 300 12.36 19.88 2.86
N LEU A 301 13.27 19.19 3.53
CA LEU A 301 13.31 19.15 5.00
C LEU A 301 14.49 19.98 5.51
N GLU A 302 14.26 20.81 6.51
CA GLU A 302 15.37 21.38 7.26
C GLU A 302 16.18 20.26 7.93
N LYS A 303 17.51 20.41 8.01
CA LYS A 303 18.43 19.39 8.52
C LYS A 303 18.01 18.80 9.87
N ARG A 304 17.51 19.65 10.78
CA ARG A 304 17.06 19.23 12.12
C ARG A 304 15.74 18.46 12.04
N ALA A 305 14.79 18.91 11.22
CA ALA A 305 13.54 18.20 10.98
C ALA A 305 13.79 16.82 10.35
N ALA A 306 14.68 16.73 9.36
CA ALA A 306 15.11 15.45 8.78
C ALA A 306 15.71 14.53 9.85
N GLY A 307 16.51 15.06 10.77
CA GLY A 307 17.04 14.31 11.93
C GLY A 307 15.93 13.74 12.82
N TYR A 308 14.94 14.54 13.20
CA TYR A 308 13.79 14.07 14.01
C TYR A 308 13.01 12.96 13.33
N ILE A 309 12.75 13.10 12.03
CA ILE A 309 12.05 12.08 11.25
C ILE A 309 12.87 10.80 11.18
N LEU A 310 14.14 10.87 10.81
CA LEU A 310 15.02 9.71 10.73
C LEU A 310 15.17 8.96 12.05
N ASP A 311 15.27 9.69 13.15
CA ASP A 311 15.35 9.09 14.49
C ASP A 311 14.03 8.43 14.90
N ASN A 312 12.89 9.05 14.57
CA ASN A 312 11.58 8.45 14.80
C ASN A 312 11.42 7.16 13.97
N ILE A 313 11.72 7.21 12.68
CA ILE A 313 11.66 6.03 11.79
C ILE A 313 12.58 4.92 12.31
N LYS A 314 13.81 5.22 12.73
CA LYS A 314 14.73 4.22 13.30
C LYS A 314 14.18 3.58 14.57
N ARG A 315 13.52 4.36 15.43
CA ARG A 315 12.91 3.85 16.68
C ARG A 315 11.66 3.02 16.41
N SER A 316 10.92 3.31 15.35
CA SER A 316 9.73 2.57 14.93
C SER A 316 10.05 1.34 14.08
N LEU A 317 11.11 1.38 13.27
CA LEU A 317 11.60 0.24 12.50
C LEU A 317 12.31 -0.74 13.44
N GLY A 318 11.61 -1.83 13.76
CA GLY A 318 12.11 -2.80 14.72
C GLY A 318 13.35 -3.54 14.23
N ASN A 319 14.40 -3.50 15.02
CA ASN A 319 15.34 -4.61 15.07
C ASN A 319 14.68 -5.76 15.86
N ARG A 320 15.25 -6.97 15.80
CA ARG A 320 14.73 -8.16 16.51
C ARG A 320 14.41 -7.85 17.98
N ASN A 321 15.28 -7.15 18.69
CA ASN A 321 15.08 -6.84 20.11
C ASN A 321 13.89 -5.91 20.34
N ALA A 322 13.67 -4.93 19.47
CA ALA A 322 12.51 -4.06 19.55
C ALA A 322 11.20 -4.83 19.28
N ILE A 323 11.19 -5.77 18.35
CA ILE A 323 10.04 -6.64 18.10
C ILE A 323 9.76 -7.50 19.33
N VAL A 324 10.78 -8.14 19.90
CA VAL A 324 10.66 -8.97 21.12
C VAL A 324 10.10 -8.16 22.29
N GLN A 325 10.60 -6.95 22.52
CA GLN A 325 10.06 -6.07 23.56
C GLN A 325 8.58 -5.69 23.31
N LYS A 326 8.21 -5.40 22.07
CA LYS A 326 6.82 -5.10 21.70
C LYS A 326 5.90 -6.31 21.87
N LEU A 327 6.38 -7.51 21.58
CA LEU A 327 5.63 -8.76 21.80
C LEU A 327 5.38 -9.03 23.28
N ALA A 328 6.39 -8.78 24.13
CA ALA A 328 6.31 -9.04 25.57
C ALA A 328 5.21 -8.21 26.26
N THR A 329 4.95 -6.99 25.81
CA THR A 329 3.97 -6.09 26.44
C THR A 329 2.70 -5.89 25.62
N PHE A 330 2.57 -6.58 24.48
CA PHE A 330 1.50 -6.33 23.50
C PHE A 330 0.09 -6.40 24.10
N THR A 331 -0.22 -7.48 24.81
CA THR A 331 -1.56 -7.71 25.38
C THR A 331 -1.87 -6.70 26.48
N GLU A 332 -0.89 -6.36 27.32
CA GLU A 332 -1.05 -5.37 28.39
C GLU A 332 -1.24 -3.96 27.83
N ASP A 333 -0.43 -3.59 26.79
CA ASP A 333 -0.47 -2.26 26.19
C ASP A 333 -1.74 -2.01 25.36
N THR A 334 -2.32 -3.08 24.78
CA THR A 334 -3.38 -2.93 23.75
C THR A 334 -4.73 -3.50 24.17
N GLY A 335 -4.76 -4.43 25.12
CA GLY A 335 -5.95 -5.21 25.47
C GLY A 335 -6.39 -6.21 24.40
N LYS A 336 -5.59 -6.38 23.32
CA LYS A 336 -5.89 -7.32 22.21
C LYS A 336 -5.15 -8.63 22.40
N SER A 337 -5.73 -9.72 21.88
CA SER A 337 -5.04 -11.00 21.78
C SER A 337 -3.80 -10.90 20.89
N LEU A 338 -2.69 -11.50 21.34
CA LEU A 338 -1.45 -11.55 20.58
C LEU A 338 -1.55 -12.60 19.48
N ASN A 339 -1.68 -12.15 18.23
CA ASN A 339 -1.53 -12.94 17.01
C ASN A 339 -0.80 -12.10 15.95
N LEU A 340 -0.39 -12.72 14.84
CA LEU A 340 0.38 -12.08 13.79
C LEU A 340 -0.32 -10.83 13.24
N GLU A 341 -1.60 -10.96 12.90
CA GLU A 341 -2.38 -9.88 12.30
C GLU A 341 -2.55 -8.69 13.26
N ASN A 342 -3.00 -8.93 14.50
CA ASN A 342 -3.17 -7.88 15.50
C ASN A 342 -1.86 -7.15 15.77
N PHE A 343 -0.74 -7.90 15.85
CA PHE A 343 0.57 -7.32 16.09
C PHE A 343 1.02 -6.43 14.93
N LEU A 344 0.97 -6.94 13.70
CA LEU A 344 1.36 -6.19 12.50
C LEU A 344 0.49 -4.94 12.32
N THR A 345 -0.83 -5.08 12.48
CA THR A 345 -1.79 -3.98 12.33
C THR A 345 -1.59 -2.89 13.38
N TYR A 346 -1.46 -3.27 14.66
CA TYR A 346 -1.31 -2.29 15.75
C TYR A 346 -0.03 -1.47 15.62
N TYR A 347 1.09 -2.12 15.29
CA TYR A 347 2.37 -1.42 15.13
C TYR A 347 2.60 -0.93 13.69
N SER A 348 1.66 -1.14 12.76
CA SER A 348 1.79 -0.89 11.31
C SER A 348 3.11 -1.38 10.75
N LEU A 349 3.43 -2.61 11.07
CA LEU A 349 4.60 -3.30 10.56
C LEU A 349 4.21 -4.04 9.28
N ASP A 350 5.09 -3.98 8.30
CA ASP A 350 5.05 -4.91 7.19
C ASP A 350 5.49 -6.31 7.67
N ILE A 351 4.88 -7.36 7.15
CA ILE A 351 5.17 -8.75 7.53
C ILE A 351 6.66 -9.09 7.35
N SER A 352 7.33 -8.42 6.40
CA SER A 352 8.78 -8.56 6.21
C SER A 352 9.60 -8.13 7.42
N ALA A 353 9.06 -7.28 8.30
CA ALA A 353 9.77 -6.89 9.52
C ALA A 353 9.95 -8.08 10.48
N ILE A 354 8.98 -9.00 10.51
CA ILE A 354 9.03 -10.22 11.30
C ILE A 354 10.05 -11.18 10.68
N TYR A 355 9.86 -11.57 9.43
CA TYR A 355 10.63 -12.66 8.81
C TYR A 355 12.03 -12.25 8.37
N ALA A 356 12.34 -10.96 8.26
CA ALA A 356 13.71 -10.47 8.10
C ALA A 356 14.58 -10.73 9.36
N THR A 357 13.96 -11.00 10.52
CA THR A 357 14.67 -11.41 11.74
C THR A 357 15.25 -12.83 11.65
N LYS A 358 14.83 -13.60 10.64
CA LYS A 358 15.15 -15.04 10.44
C LYS A 358 14.58 -15.96 11.53
N PHE A 359 13.51 -15.51 12.18
CA PHE A 359 12.72 -16.27 13.15
C PHE A 359 11.26 -16.32 12.70
N SER A 360 10.54 -17.37 13.09
CA SER A 360 9.09 -17.39 13.02
C SER A 360 8.50 -16.40 14.03
N PHE A 361 7.29 -15.91 13.79
CA PHE A 361 6.56 -15.08 14.74
C PHE A 361 6.32 -15.83 16.06
N SER A 362 5.96 -17.11 15.97
CA SER A 362 5.78 -17.99 17.12
C SER A 362 7.05 -18.10 17.95
N ARG A 363 8.20 -18.27 17.32
CA ARG A 363 9.49 -18.31 18.03
C ARG A 363 9.85 -16.95 18.66
N LEU A 364 9.54 -15.85 18.03
CA LEU A 364 9.69 -14.52 18.62
C LEU A 364 8.80 -14.33 19.84
N CYS A 365 7.56 -14.85 19.83
CA CYS A 365 6.67 -14.85 20.99
C CYS A 365 7.24 -15.66 22.17
N VAL A 366 7.88 -16.81 21.90
CA VAL A 366 8.59 -17.59 22.94
C VAL A 366 9.74 -16.77 23.54
N VAL A 367 10.59 -16.17 22.69
CA VAL A 367 11.70 -15.32 23.14
C VAL A 367 11.22 -14.12 23.97
N ALA A 368 10.02 -13.60 23.65
CA ALA A 368 9.39 -12.51 24.39
C ALA A 368 8.73 -12.95 25.72
N GLY A 369 8.66 -14.25 25.99
CA GLY A 369 7.91 -14.78 27.14
C GLY A 369 6.38 -14.69 26.99
N ALA A 370 5.88 -14.40 25.79
CA ALA A 370 4.46 -14.25 25.48
C ALA A 370 3.79 -15.55 25.01
N ARG A 371 4.57 -16.62 24.86
CA ARG A 371 4.13 -17.97 24.50
C ARG A 371 5.01 -19.01 25.19
N GLU A 372 4.45 -20.15 25.54
CA GLU A 372 5.20 -21.33 25.99
C GLU A 372 6.14 -21.83 24.89
N ASP A 373 7.28 -22.40 25.29
CA ASP A 373 8.26 -22.94 24.34
C ASP A 373 7.70 -24.19 23.64
N PHE A 374 8.10 -24.39 22.40
CA PHE A 374 7.71 -25.54 21.58
C PHE A 374 8.92 -26.12 20.85
N SER A 375 8.84 -27.39 20.51
CA SER A 375 9.84 -28.08 19.69
C SER A 375 9.13 -28.90 18.62
N GLU A 376 9.26 -28.48 17.37
CA GLU A 376 8.65 -29.15 16.22
C GLU A 376 9.72 -29.52 15.18
N PRO A 377 9.65 -30.75 14.59
CA PRO A 377 10.74 -31.29 13.75
C PRO A 377 11.06 -30.46 12.52
N LEU A 378 10.09 -29.70 12.00
CA LEU A 378 10.26 -28.89 10.78
C LEU A 378 10.54 -27.41 11.04
N GLU A 379 10.84 -26.99 12.27
CA GLU A 379 10.97 -25.59 12.64
C GLU A 379 11.98 -24.84 11.75
N ASP A 380 13.17 -25.39 11.55
CA ASP A 380 14.20 -24.76 10.71
C ASP A 380 13.78 -24.63 9.24
N ILE A 381 13.06 -25.62 8.72
CA ILE A 381 12.63 -25.67 7.32
C ILE A 381 11.51 -24.64 7.10
N VAL A 382 10.49 -24.67 7.97
CA VAL A 382 9.34 -23.78 7.90
C VAL A 382 9.76 -22.32 8.12
N THR A 383 10.62 -22.06 9.11
CA THR A 383 11.14 -20.70 9.37
C THR A 383 11.82 -20.11 8.12
N LYS A 384 12.57 -20.91 7.37
CA LYS A 384 13.18 -20.50 6.09
C LYS A 384 12.16 -20.36 4.95
N ALA A 385 11.00 -20.99 5.07
CA ALA A 385 9.92 -20.94 4.08
C ALA A 385 8.98 -19.74 4.29
N LEU A 386 8.74 -19.29 5.53
CA LEU A 386 7.83 -18.20 5.88
C LEU A 386 8.01 -16.92 5.03
N PRO A 387 9.24 -16.47 4.71
CA PRO A 387 9.44 -15.37 3.77
C PRO A 387 8.83 -15.59 2.38
N ARG A 388 8.73 -16.83 1.92
CA ARG A 388 8.12 -17.17 0.61
C ARG A 388 6.60 -17.23 0.72
N PHE A 389 6.07 -17.68 1.87
CA PHE A 389 4.63 -17.63 2.16
C PHE A 389 4.10 -16.21 2.21
N SER A 390 4.87 -15.26 2.77
CA SER A 390 4.44 -13.86 2.87
C SER A 390 4.25 -13.16 1.51
N ALA A 391 4.66 -13.78 0.41
CA ALA A 391 4.50 -13.27 -0.94
C ALA A 391 3.36 -13.95 -1.73
N ILE A 392 2.64 -14.91 -1.14
CA ILE A 392 1.53 -15.60 -1.82
C ILE A 392 0.30 -14.69 -1.80
N ASP A 393 -0.24 -14.36 -2.99
CA ASP A 393 -1.34 -13.43 -3.19
C ASP A 393 -2.37 -13.90 -4.25
N SER A 394 -2.45 -15.22 -4.52
CA SER A 394 -3.52 -15.85 -5.31
C SER A 394 -4.59 -16.36 -4.37
N ARG A 395 -5.84 -15.82 -4.45
CA ARG A 395 -6.97 -16.24 -3.62
C ARG A 395 -7.26 -17.71 -3.77
N ARG A 396 -7.38 -18.19 -5.00
CA ARG A 396 -7.66 -19.59 -5.31
C ARG A 396 -6.64 -20.54 -4.69
N TRP A 397 -5.35 -20.18 -4.73
CA TRP A 397 -4.30 -21.01 -4.15
C TRP A 397 -4.31 -20.93 -2.62
N ILE A 398 -4.52 -19.74 -2.04
CA ILE A 398 -4.65 -19.58 -0.59
C ILE A 398 -5.84 -20.38 -0.05
N GLU A 399 -7.04 -20.23 -0.65
CA GLU A 399 -8.24 -20.98 -0.27
C GLU A 399 -7.99 -22.48 -0.29
N PHE A 400 -7.41 -22.97 -1.39
CA PHE A 400 -7.05 -24.39 -1.50
C PHE A 400 -6.12 -24.86 -0.38
N LEU A 401 -5.08 -24.09 -0.04
CA LEU A 401 -4.12 -24.43 1.01
C LEU A 401 -4.77 -24.41 2.40
N VAL A 402 -5.54 -23.37 2.69
CA VAL A 402 -6.23 -23.21 3.98
C VAL A 402 -7.23 -24.35 4.22
N ASP A 403 -7.97 -24.74 3.20
CA ASP A 403 -8.98 -25.80 3.32
C ASP A 403 -8.37 -27.21 3.43
N ASN A 404 -7.20 -27.44 2.85
CA ASN A 404 -6.68 -28.80 2.73
C ASN A 404 -5.51 -29.11 3.68
N LEU A 405 -4.64 -28.13 4.01
CA LEU A 405 -3.48 -28.40 4.86
C LEU A 405 -3.83 -28.94 6.26
N PRO A 406 -4.86 -28.43 6.97
CA PRO A 406 -5.22 -28.94 8.29
C PRO A 406 -5.66 -30.41 8.26
N GLU A 407 -6.28 -30.86 7.18
CA GLU A 407 -6.84 -32.19 7.02
C GLU A 407 -5.98 -33.13 6.14
N ILE A 408 -4.78 -32.69 5.76
CA ILE A 408 -3.92 -33.38 4.77
C ILE A 408 -3.51 -34.79 5.24
N SER A 409 -3.44 -35.01 6.54
CA SER A 409 -3.14 -36.32 7.13
C SER A 409 -4.18 -37.40 6.83
N LYS A 410 -5.42 -36.97 6.52
CA LYS A 410 -6.55 -37.84 6.19
C LYS A 410 -6.73 -38.04 4.68
N ARG A 411 -5.87 -37.43 3.86
CA ARG A 411 -5.99 -37.41 2.40
C ARG A 411 -5.00 -38.35 1.70
N ASN A 412 -5.38 -38.79 0.51
CA ASN A 412 -4.53 -39.51 -0.43
C ASN A 412 -4.37 -38.67 -1.71
N GLU A 413 -3.36 -38.97 -2.52
CA GLU A 413 -3.16 -38.27 -3.81
C GLU A 413 -4.37 -38.37 -4.75
N SER A 414 -5.10 -39.49 -4.70
CA SER A 414 -6.32 -39.72 -5.48
C SER A 414 -7.49 -38.79 -5.14
N ASP A 415 -7.43 -38.12 -3.97
CA ASP A 415 -8.48 -37.20 -3.53
C ASP A 415 -8.33 -35.80 -4.15
N PHE A 416 -7.25 -35.58 -4.89
CA PHE A 416 -6.93 -34.30 -5.52
C PHE A 416 -6.99 -34.37 -7.04
N SER A 417 -7.56 -33.33 -7.65
CA SER A 417 -7.52 -33.16 -9.10
C SER A 417 -6.09 -32.85 -9.58
N PRO A 418 -5.81 -33.03 -10.88
CA PRO A 418 -4.50 -32.66 -11.44
C PRO A 418 -4.10 -31.21 -11.17
N LEU A 419 -5.05 -30.26 -11.15
CA LEU A 419 -4.83 -28.87 -10.80
C LEU A 419 -4.41 -28.72 -9.33
N GLN A 420 -5.10 -29.40 -8.42
CA GLN A 420 -4.80 -29.38 -6.99
C GLN A 420 -3.44 -30.01 -6.66
N LEU A 421 -3.07 -31.10 -7.37
CA LEU A 421 -1.73 -31.69 -7.24
C LEU A 421 -0.62 -30.71 -7.68
N ARG A 422 -0.85 -29.89 -8.72
CA ARG A 422 0.08 -28.81 -9.08
C ARG A 422 0.16 -27.74 -8.00
N MET A 423 -0.96 -27.37 -7.37
CA MET A 423 -0.98 -26.45 -6.22
C MET A 423 -0.15 -26.98 -5.04
N LEU A 424 -0.27 -28.28 -4.74
CA LEU A 424 0.56 -28.96 -3.74
C LEU A 424 2.04 -29.01 -4.17
N THR A 425 2.32 -29.23 -5.46
CA THR A 425 3.70 -29.19 -5.97
C THR A 425 4.31 -27.79 -5.81
N MET A 426 3.56 -26.72 -6.09
CA MET A 426 4.00 -25.34 -5.80
C MET A 426 4.30 -25.15 -4.31
N MET A 427 3.45 -25.69 -3.44
CA MET A 427 3.64 -25.66 -1.98
C MET A 427 4.89 -26.45 -1.56
N GLN A 428 5.13 -27.63 -2.16
CA GLN A 428 6.35 -28.44 -1.96
C GLN A 428 7.61 -27.60 -2.24
N PHE A 429 7.65 -26.90 -3.38
CA PHE A 429 8.76 -26.01 -3.72
C PHE A 429 8.81 -24.76 -2.84
N THR A 430 7.70 -24.28 -2.29
CA THR A 430 7.67 -23.18 -1.34
C THR A 430 8.36 -23.55 -0.04
N ILE A 431 8.17 -24.77 0.47
CA ILE A 431 8.75 -25.21 1.74
C ILE A 431 10.16 -25.75 1.54
N TRP A 432 10.32 -26.79 0.73
CA TRP A 432 11.57 -27.57 0.65
C TRP A 432 12.48 -27.15 -0.50
N GLN A 433 11.98 -26.41 -1.52
CA GLN A 433 12.70 -26.05 -2.75
C GLN A 433 13.28 -27.25 -3.50
N LYS A 434 12.68 -28.41 -3.32
CA LYS A 434 13.05 -29.72 -3.87
C LYS A 434 11.80 -30.52 -4.13
N THR A 435 11.91 -31.51 -5.02
CA THR A 435 10.83 -32.50 -5.18
C THR A 435 10.72 -33.39 -3.94
N TRP A 436 9.58 -34.05 -3.78
CA TRP A 436 9.37 -34.97 -2.67
C TRP A 436 10.38 -36.13 -2.69
N GLN A 437 10.77 -36.64 -3.90
CA GLN A 437 11.79 -37.68 -4.06
C GLN A 437 13.17 -37.20 -3.56
N GLU A 438 13.56 -35.96 -3.93
CA GLU A 438 14.82 -35.35 -3.45
C GLU A 438 14.84 -35.08 -1.94
N CYS A 439 13.66 -35.01 -1.32
CA CYS A 439 13.51 -34.91 0.13
C CYS A 439 13.55 -36.29 0.82
N GLY A 440 13.52 -37.39 0.04
CA GLY A 440 13.46 -38.76 0.58
C GLY A 440 12.08 -39.16 1.14
N PHE A 441 11.02 -38.49 0.67
CA PHE A 441 9.64 -38.83 1.04
C PHE A 441 9.15 -40.03 0.21
N SER A 442 8.24 -40.83 0.79
CA SER A 442 7.68 -42.02 0.15
C SER A 442 6.63 -41.66 -0.92
N ASP A 443 5.90 -40.56 -0.71
CA ASP A 443 4.89 -40.01 -1.61
C ASP A 443 4.86 -38.49 -1.53
N MET A 444 4.06 -37.86 -2.41
CA MET A 444 3.93 -36.40 -2.50
C MET A 444 3.36 -35.76 -1.23
N LEU A 445 2.52 -36.48 -0.48
CA LEU A 445 1.83 -35.94 0.69
C LEU A 445 2.59 -36.16 2.00
N GLU A 446 3.61 -37.00 2.03
CA GLU A 446 4.33 -37.34 3.27
C GLU A 446 4.91 -36.09 3.95
N GLY A 447 5.52 -35.18 3.19
CA GLY A 447 6.05 -33.93 3.72
C GLY A 447 4.96 -33.09 4.38
N PHE A 448 3.80 -32.99 3.75
CA PHE A 448 2.65 -32.25 4.30
C PHE A 448 2.01 -32.92 5.51
N ARG A 449 1.98 -34.26 5.55
CA ARG A 449 1.52 -35.00 6.75
C ARG A 449 2.44 -34.70 7.94
N ARG A 450 3.75 -34.69 7.74
CA ARG A 450 4.73 -34.28 8.77
C ARG A 450 4.56 -32.82 9.18
N LEU A 451 4.20 -31.94 8.25
CA LEU A 451 3.90 -30.54 8.55
C LEU A 451 2.62 -30.42 9.39
N ALA A 452 1.60 -31.24 9.12
CA ALA A 452 0.35 -31.25 9.89
C ALA A 452 0.54 -31.70 11.34
N GLU A 453 1.62 -32.41 11.65
CA GLU A 453 2.01 -32.75 13.04
C GLU A 453 2.67 -31.56 13.76
N CYS A 454 3.14 -30.55 13.01
CA CYS A 454 3.76 -29.33 13.52
C CYS A 454 2.68 -28.25 13.74
N LEU A 455 1.89 -28.36 14.81
CA LEU A 455 0.68 -27.55 15.01
C LEU A 455 0.95 -26.05 15.12
N VAL A 456 2.06 -25.66 15.77
CA VAL A 456 2.44 -24.25 15.95
C VAL A 456 2.86 -23.64 14.62
N LEU A 457 3.69 -24.34 13.86
CA LEU A 457 4.22 -23.86 12.58
C LEU A 457 3.17 -23.88 11.47
N LEU A 458 2.32 -24.93 11.44
CA LEU A 458 1.18 -24.97 10.54
C LEU A 458 0.22 -23.82 10.83
N GLY A 459 -0.09 -23.58 12.10
CA GLY A 459 -0.91 -22.45 12.53
C GLY A 459 -0.33 -21.12 12.05
N GLU A 460 0.98 -20.90 12.17
CA GLU A 460 1.62 -19.67 11.67
C GLU A 460 1.58 -19.56 10.13
N ILE A 461 1.73 -20.66 9.40
CA ILE A 461 1.54 -20.66 7.93
C ILE A 461 0.13 -20.21 7.57
N LEU A 462 -0.88 -20.77 8.25
CA LEU A 462 -2.28 -20.39 8.03
C LEU A 462 -2.53 -18.92 8.38
N ASP A 463 -1.99 -18.43 9.49
CA ASP A 463 -2.07 -17.01 9.87
C ASP A 463 -1.47 -16.09 8.80
N VAL A 464 -0.32 -16.48 8.19
CA VAL A 464 0.28 -15.75 7.08
C VAL A 464 -0.61 -15.75 5.84
N LEU A 465 -1.19 -16.91 5.50
CA LEU A 465 -2.08 -17.04 4.34
C LEU A 465 -3.36 -16.21 4.52
N TYR A 466 -3.99 -16.24 5.70
CA TYR A 466 -5.15 -15.39 6.01
C TYR A 466 -4.78 -13.90 5.98
N TYR A 467 -3.65 -13.54 6.59
CA TYR A 467 -3.14 -12.17 6.56
C TYR A 467 -2.94 -11.66 5.13
N ASN A 468 -2.41 -12.49 4.24
CA ASN A 468 -2.25 -12.14 2.83
C ASN A 468 -3.59 -12.01 2.12
N TYR A 469 -4.50 -12.99 2.30
CA TYR A 469 -5.82 -13.04 1.68
C TYR A 469 -6.61 -11.75 1.91
N ASP A 470 -6.63 -11.29 3.15
CA ASP A 470 -7.34 -10.07 3.55
C ASP A 470 -6.74 -8.78 2.94
N ARG A 471 -5.54 -8.84 2.37
CA ARG A 471 -4.82 -7.70 1.80
C ARG A 471 -4.69 -7.72 0.28
N ILE A 472 -5.28 -8.71 -0.37
CA ILE A 472 -5.35 -8.73 -1.82
C ILE A 472 -6.34 -7.65 -2.27
N ASP A 473 -5.82 -6.62 -2.95
CA ASP A 473 -6.54 -5.43 -3.37
C ASP A 473 -6.73 -5.32 -4.90
N PHE A 474 -6.53 -6.44 -5.61
CA PHE A 474 -6.67 -6.53 -7.06
C PHE A 474 -7.54 -7.73 -7.46
N VAL A 475 -7.99 -7.73 -8.72
CA VAL A 475 -8.72 -8.85 -9.28
C VAL A 475 -7.72 -9.86 -9.83
N ASP A 476 -7.70 -11.05 -9.25
CA ASP A 476 -6.99 -12.21 -9.77
C ASP A 476 -7.97 -13.11 -10.56
N ALA A 477 -7.48 -13.71 -11.63
CA ALA A 477 -8.27 -14.59 -12.46
C ALA A 477 -7.40 -15.71 -13.04
N PRO A 478 -7.93 -16.94 -13.20
CA PRO A 478 -7.23 -17.99 -13.91
C PRO A 478 -7.03 -17.58 -15.38
N VAL A 479 -5.88 -17.97 -15.94
CA VAL A 479 -5.56 -17.72 -17.35
C VAL A 479 -5.76 -19.01 -18.13
N ASP A 480 -6.50 -18.95 -19.23
CA ASP A 480 -6.67 -20.09 -20.13
C ASP A 480 -5.38 -20.33 -20.93
N LEU A 481 -4.65 -21.35 -20.54
CA LEU A 481 -3.44 -21.81 -21.23
C LEU A 481 -3.70 -23.02 -22.14
N GLY A 482 -4.98 -23.41 -22.35
CA GLY A 482 -5.34 -24.65 -23.05
C GLY A 482 -5.01 -25.91 -22.23
N PHE A 483 -4.64 -25.75 -20.97
CA PHE A 483 -4.50 -26.80 -19.95
C PHE A 483 -4.74 -26.18 -18.58
N GLU A 484 -5.15 -26.99 -17.61
CA GLU A 484 -5.37 -26.51 -16.23
C GLU A 484 -4.06 -26.04 -15.60
N CYS A 485 -4.02 -24.80 -15.14
CA CYS A 485 -2.86 -24.19 -14.51
C CYS A 485 -3.25 -23.43 -13.24
N PRO A 486 -2.48 -23.60 -12.14
CA PRO A 486 -2.78 -22.92 -10.87
C PRO A 486 -2.31 -21.46 -10.81
N LEU A 487 -1.72 -20.92 -11.87
CA LEU A 487 -1.25 -19.54 -11.91
C LEU A 487 -2.39 -18.58 -12.23
N ASP A 488 -2.61 -17.60 -11.39
CA ASP A 488 -3.61 -16.55 -11.57
C ASP A 488 -2.96 -15.26 -12.03
N LEU A 489 -3.68 -14.54 -12.89
CA LEU A 489 -3.24 -13.28 -13.48
C LEU A 489 -2.98 -12.24 -12.38
N HIS A 490 -1.92 -11.47 -12.54
CA HIS A 490 -1.43 -10.41 -11.66
C HIS A 490 -0.95 -10.86 -10.27
N CYS A 491 -1.06 -12.15 -9.95
CA CYS A 491 -0.51 -12.71 -8.73
C CYS A 491 1.01 -12.87 -8.81
N THR A 492 1.64 -12.95 -7.63
CA THR A 492 3.09 -13.05 -7.50
C THR A 492 3.52 -14.47 -7.16
N TYR A 493 4.60 -14.92 -7.81
CA TYR A 493 5.14 -16.26 -7.65
C TYR A 493 6.67 -16.23 -7.68
N SER A 494 7.30 -17.10 -6.92
CA SER A 494 8.73 -17.39 -7.11
C SER A 494 8.94 -18.16 -8.42
N ARG A 495 10.16 -18.11 -8.98
CA ARG A 495 10.51 -18.87 -10.17
C ARG A 495 10.22 -20.37 -10.01
N ASP A 496 10.51 -20.91 -8.83
CA ASP A 496 10.33 -22.32 -8.56
C ASP A 496 8.84 -22.71 -8.51
N GLN A 497 7.99 -21.85 -7.95
CA GLN A 497 6.53 -22.02 -7.98
C GLN A 497 5.98 -21.98 -9.42
N ILE A 498 6.44 -21.02 -10.24
CA ILE A 498 6.02 -20.91 -11.64
C ILE A 498 6.36 -22.17 -12.41
N LEU A 499 7.60 -22.64 -12.28
CA LEU A 499 8.05 -23.82 -13.02
C LEU A 499 7.37 -25.10 -12.51
N ALA A 500 7.14 -25.22 -11.20
CA ALA A 500 6.38 -26.31 -10.61
C ALA A 500 4.92 -26.34 -11.10
N ALA A 501 4.25 -25.18 -11.17
CA ALA A 501 2.91 -25.05 -11.73
C ALA A 501 2.81 -25.51 -13.20
N LEU A 502 3.92 -25.42 -13.91
CA LEU A 502 4.06 -25.85 -15.31
C LEU A 502 4.68 -27.26 -15.46
N ASP A 503 4.68 -28.07 -14.40
CA ASP A 503 5.21 -29.44 -14.35
C ASP A 503 6.72 -29.56 -14.64
N PHE A 504 7.50 -28.47 -14.46
CA PHE A 504 8.95 -28.50 -14.60
C PHE A 504 9.64 -28.66 -13.24
N MET A 505 10.07 -29.88 -12.93
CA MET A 505 10.53 -30.28 -11.59
C MET A 505 12.00 -29.99 -11.27
N LYS A 506 12.73 -29.33 -12.17
CA LYS A 506 14.15 -28.96 -11.98
C LYS A 506 14.41 -27.46 -12.10
N PRO A 507 13.69 -26.62 -11.31
CA PRO A 507 13.78 -25.15 -11.44
C PRO A 507 15.19 -24.61 -11.23
N GLY A 508 16.01 -25.24 -10.37
CA GLY A 508 17.40 -24.86 -10.13
C GLY A 508 18.33 -24.95 -11.36
N THR A 509 17.91 -25.64 -12.43
CA THR A 509 18.66 -25.71 -13.69
C THR A 509 18.43 -24.51 -14.60
N VAL A 510 17.39 -23.72 -14.35
CA VAL A 510 17.05 -22.54 -15.15
C VAL A 510 17.89 -21.36 -14.67
N ARG A 511 18.93 -21.00 -15.39
CA ARG A 511 19.85 -19.89 -15.09
C ARG A 511 19.55 -18.64 -15.92
N GLU A 512 18.89 -18.82 -17.07
CA GLU A 512 18.53 -17.74 -18.00
C GLU A 512 17.19 -17.08 -17.65
N GLY A 513 16.96 -15.92 -18.21
CA GLY A 513 15.69 -15.18 -18.07
C GLY A 513 14.52 -15.77 -18.86
N THR A 514 14.71 -16.93 -19.51
CA THR A 514 13.66 -17.61 -20.29
C THR A 514 13.75 -19.12 -20.15
N LYS A 515 12.61 -19.79 -20.30
CA LYS A 515 12.56 -21.26 -20.35
C LYS A 515 11.47 -21.72 -21.32
N TYR A 516 11.88 -22.46 -22.36
CA TYR A 516 10.94 -23.15 -23.22
C TYR A 516 10.57 -24.53 -22.64
N LEU A 517 9.28 -24.84 -22.62
CA LEU A 517 8.68 -26.10 -22.18
C LEU A 517 8.03 -26.78 -23.39
N PRO A 518 8.74 -27.71 -24.10
CA PRO A 518 8.26 -28.31 -25.34
C PRO A 518 6.94 -29.05 -25.19
N ASP A 519 6.80 -29.82 -24.11
CA ASP A 519 5.60 -30.66 -23.86
C ASP A 519 4.32 -29.82 -23.70
N LYS A 520 4.47 -28.57 -23.26
CA LYS A 520 3.38 -27.59 -23.10
C LYS A 520 3.35 -26.55 -24.22
N LYS A 521 4.29 -26.59 -25.16
CA LYS A 521 4.47 -25.56 -26.19
C LYS A 521 4.42 -24.14 -25.56
N THR A 522 5.21 -23.90 -24.51
CA THR A 522 5.14 -22.67 -23.73
C THR A 522 6.54 -22.12 -23.48
N ASP A 523 6.76 -20.87 -23.84
CA ASP A 523 7.92 -20.07 -23.41
C ASP A 523 7.55 -19.28 -22.15
N VAL A 524 8.42 -19.30 -21.14
CA VAL A 524 8.27 -18.58 -19.88
C VAL A 524 9.35 -17.52 -19.80
N HIS A 525 8.95 -16.25 -19.74
CA HIS A 525 9.87 -15.12 -19.66
C HIS A 525 9.95 -14.58 -18.22
N PHE A 526 11.14 -14.62 -17.63
CA PHE A 526 11.46 -14.10 -16.29
C PHE A 526 12.18 -12.77 -16.42
N VAL A 527 11.43 -11.67 -16.35
CA VAL A 527 11.93 -10.32 -16.58
C VAL A 527 12.25 -9.62 -15.26
N THR A 528 13.43 -9.00 -15.17
CA THR A 528 13.80 -8.11 -14.06
C THR A 528 14.04 -6.73 -14.62
N LEU A 529 13.24 -5.73 -14.18
CA LEU A 529 13.24 -4.38 -14.75
C LEU A 529 14.48 -3.58 -14.34
N ASN A 530 14.74 -3.51 -13.04
CA ASN A 530 15.86 -2.73 -12.50
C ASN A 530 17.06 -3.65 -12.26
N LYS A 531 18.01 -3.63 -13.18
CA LYS A 531 19.23 -4.43 -13.14
C LYS A 531 20.37 -3.60 -12.55
N ALA A 532 20.77 -3.90 -11.32
CA ALA A 532 21.92 -3.25 -10.70
C ALA A 532 23.23 -3.85 -11.22
N GLU A 533 24.25 -3.02 -11.43
CA GLU A 533 25.58 -3.45 -11.92
C GLU A 533 26.22 -4.57 -11.07
N LYS A 534 25.96 -4.58 -9.77
CA LYS A 534 26.43 -5.63 -8.86
C LYS A 534 25.81 -7.01 -9.10
N ASP A 535 24.66 -7.07 -9.77
CA ASP A 535 23.87 -8.30 -9.98
C ASP A 535 23.93 -8.82 -11.41
N TYR A 536 24.43 -8.02 -12.36
CA TYR A 536 24.45 -8.32 -13.80
C TYR A 536 25.75 -7.84 -14.45
N SER A 537 26.23 -8.60 -15.42
CA SER A 537 27.35 -8.15 -16.26
C SER A 537 26.90 -7.08 -17.26
N PRO A 538 27.80 -6.21 -17.79
CA PRO A 538 27.46 -5.23 -18.80
C PRO A 538 26.74 -5.81 -20.03
N THR A 539 27.02 -7.06 -20.39
CA THR A 539 26.41 -7.77 -21.53
C THR A 539 25.00 -8.30 -21.23
N THR A 540 24.53 -8.26 -19.98
CA THR A 540 23.21 -8.74 -19.54
C THR A 540 22.34 -7.63 -18.95
N MET A 541 22.78 -6.37 -19.05
CA MET A 541 21.98 -5.20 -18.66
C MET A 541 21.00 -4.83 -19.81
N TYR A 542 19.96 -5.65 -19.95
CA TYR A 542 18.88 -5.41 -20.91
C TYR A 542 17.91 -4.31 -20.42
N GLU A 543 17.34 -3.56 -21.34
CA GLU A 543 16.31 -2.57 -21.04
C GLU A 543 14.93 -3.20 -21.27
N ASP A 544 14.25 -3.59 -20.20
CA ASP A 544 12.90 -4.15 -20.23
C ASP A 544 11.95 -3.18 -19.54
N TYR A 545 10.79 -2.86 -20.18
CA TYR A 545 9.81 -1.91 -19.63
C TYR A 545 8.45 -2.04 -20.30
N SER A 546 7.37 -1.63 -19.60
CA SER A 546 6.07 -1.44 -20.24
C SER A 546 6.04 -0.12 -21.00
N ILE A 547 5.60 -0.17 -22.26
CA ILE A 547 5.39 1.03 -23.10
C ILE A 547 4.09 1.71 -22.66
N ASN A 548 3.05 0.91 -22.43
CA ASN A 548 1.76 1.31 -21.85
C ASN A 548 1.16 0.09 -21.10
N ASP A 549 -0.10 0.11 -20.80
CA ASP A 549 -0.79 -0.95 -20.05
C ASP A 549 -0.93 -2.28 -20.81
N VAL A 550 -0.80 -2.30 -22.14
CA VAL A 550 -0.93 -3.50 -22.97
C VAL A 550 0.29 -3.82 -23.82
N LEU A 551 1.28 -2.93 -23.90
CA LEU A 551 2.50 -3.13 -24.67
C LEU A 551 3.73 -3.18 -23.76
N PHE A 552 4.53 -4.23 -23.96
CA PHE A 552 5.74 -4.48 -23.18
C PHE A 552 6.96 -4.64 -24.07
N HIS A 553 8.01 -3.85 -23.83
CA HIS A 553 9.31 -3.99 -24.49
C HIS A 553 10.18 -4.97 -23.72
N TRP A 554 10.75 -5.94 -24.42
CA TRP A 554 11.65 -6.94 -23.86
C TRP A 554 12.85 -7.21 -24.77
N GLN A 555 14.02 -7.36 -24.18
CA GLN A 555 15.23 -7.76 -24.89
C GLN A 555 15.53 -9.25 -24.66
N SER A 556 15.72 -9.98 -25.77
CA SER A 556 16.11 -11.38 -25.73
C SER A 556 17.54 -11.57 -25.19
N GLN A 557 17.93 -12.83 -24.98
CA GLN A 557 19.32 -13.17 -24.67
C GLN A 557 20.26 -12.62 -25.75
N SER A 558 21.47 -12.21 -25.33
CA SER A 558 22.50 -11.61 -26.21
C SER A 558 22.92 -12.48 -27.41
N THR A 559 22.70 -13.78 -27.34
CA THR A 559 23.01 -14.75 -28.41
C THR A 559 21.86 -15.00 -29.36
N THR A 560 20.63 -14.57 -29.02
CA THR A 560 19.41 -14.84 -29.82
C THR A 560 19.34 -13.88 -31.01
N SER A 561 19.24 -14.44 -32.21
CA SER A 561 19.03 -13.69 -33.45
C SER A 561 17.68 -13.99 -34.06
N GLN A 562 17.20 -13.10 -34.95
CA GLN A 562 15.95 -13.32 -35.68
C GLN A 562 15.97 -14.65 -36.49
N SER A 563 17.13 -15.05 -37.01
CA SER A 563 17.29 -16.29 -37.77
C SER A 563 17.50 -17.55 -36.92
N SER A 564 17.72 -17.41 -35.62
CA SER A 564 17.88 -18.56 -34.71
C SER A 564 16.54 -19.29 -34.49
N THR A 565 16.58 -20.58 -34.17
CA THR A 565 15.38 -21.36 -33.83
C THR A 565 14.55 -20.69 -32.73
N THR A 566 15.20 -20.16 -31.72
CA THR A 566 14.55 -19.43 -30.61
C THR A 566 13.92 -18.13 -31.11
N GLY A 567 14.64 -17.32 -31.92
CA GLY A 567 14.09 -16.08 -32.45
C GLY A 567 12.91 -16.30 -33.39
N GLN A 568 12.99 -17.36 -34.25
CA GLN A 568 11.88 -17.76 -35.12
C GLN A 568 10.67 -18.23 -34.29
N ARG A 569 10.87 -18.92 -33.18
CA ARG A 569 9.79 -19.34 -32.28
C ARG A 569 9.08 -18.14 -31.68
N TYR A 570 9.80 -17.13 -31.17
CA TYR A 570 9.19 -15.91 -30.65
C TYR A 570 8.37 -15.16 -31.70
N MET A 571 8.92 -14.96 -32.90
CA MET A 571 8.24 -14.21 -33.96
C MET A 571 7.02 -14.94 -34.53
N ASN A 572 7.08 -16.27 -34.58
CA ASN A 572 6.06 -17.12 -35.22
C ASN A 572 5.27 -17.96 -34.21
N HIS A 573 5.30 -17.61 -32.93
CA HIS A 573 4.74 -18.40 -31.83
C HIS A 573 3.29 -18.80 -32.07
N ARG A 574 2.44 -17.91 -32.62
CA ARG A 574 1.03 -18.18 -32.90
C ARG A 574 0.87 -19.31 -33.93
N SER A 575 1.59 -19.24 -35.06
CA SER A 575 1.52 -20.27 -36.13
C SER A 575 2.12 -21.59 -35.68
N MET A 576 3.05 -21.56 -34.71
CA MET A 576 3.65 -22.75 -34.10
C MET A 576 2.82 -23.31 -32.94
N GLY A 577 1.76 -22.61 -32.53
CA GLY A 577 0.93 -22.97 -31.39
C GLY A 577 1.68 -22.87 -30.07
N VAL A 578 2.68 -21.98 -29.99
CA VAL A 578 3.47 -21.72 -28.79
C VAL A 578 2.86 -20.54 -27.99
N ARG A 579 2.82 -20.66 -26.69
CA ARG A 579 2.34 -19.61 -25.76
C ARG A 579 3.52 -18.87 -25.16
N GLU A 580 3.41 -17.56 -25.08
CA GLU A 580 4.42 -16.69 -24.46
C GLU A 580 3.85 -16.19 -23.14
N LEU A 581 4.44 -16.61 -22.00
CA LEU A 581 4.05 -16.19 -20.65
C LEU A 581 5.04 -15.16 -20.09
N LEU A 582 4.51 -14.03 -19.66
CA LEU A 582 5.34 -12.93 -19.14
C LEU A 582 5.25 -12.82 -17.62
N PHE A 583 6.40 -12.96 -16.96
CA PHE A 583 6.57 -12.81 -15.52
C PHE A 583 7.57 -11.70 -15.24
N VAL A 584 7.17 -10.67 -14.49
CA VAL A 584 7.97 -9.47 -14.31
C VAL A 584 8.18 -9.19 -12.82
N ARG A 585 9.40 -8.82 -12.45
CA ARG A 585 9.72 -8.27 -11.13
C ARG A 585 10.52 -7.00 -11.25
N GLU A 586 10.39 -6.14 -10.25
CA GLU A 586 11.11 -4.85 -10.23
C GLU A 586 12.60 -5.03 -9.97
N PHE A 587 12.96 -5.76 -8.92
CA PHE A 587 14.36 -6.02 -8.52
C PHE A 587 14.62 -7.52 -8.39
N LYS A 588 15.90 -7.92 -8.48
CA LYS A 588 16.34 -9.31 -8.30
C LYS A 588 16.12 -9.81 -6.87
N SER A 589 16.31 -8.94 -5.89
CA SER A 589 16.19 -9.27 -4.47
C SER A 589 15.50 -8.16 -3.70
N GLY A 590 14.75 -8.54 -2.67
CA GLY A 590 14.08 -7.67 -1.70
C GLY A 590 14.59 -7.92 -0.28
N LYS A 591 13.85 -7.43 0.71
CA LYS A 591 14.19 -7.58 2.14
C LYS A 591 14.22 -9.04 2.62
N LEU A 592 13.41 -9.90 2.02
CA LEU A 592 13.24 -11.31 2.39
C LEU A 592 13.97 -12.30 1.46
N GLY A 593 14.89 -11.82 0.62
CA GLY A 593 15.63 -12.66 -0.33
C GLY A 593 15.24 -12.38 -1.79
N ALA A 594 15.16 -13.42 -2.63
CA ALA A 594 14.79 -13.27 -4.03
C ALA A 594 13.37 -12.71 -4.16
N ALA A 595 13.22 -11.62 -4.92
CA ALA A 595 11.91 -11.03 -5.17
C ALA A 595 11.05 -11.95 -6.07
N PRO A 596 9.75 -12.13 -5.76
CA PRO A 596 8.84 -12.89 -6.62
C PRO A 596 8.57 -12.13 -7.93
N TYR A 597 7.99 -12.83 -8.89
CA TYR A 597 7.55 -12.29 -10.18
C TYR A 597 6.04 -12.12 -10.20
N THR A 598 5.56 -11.02 -10.73
CA THR A 598 4.14 -10.81 -11.04
C THR A 598 3.83 -11.44 -12.40
N PHE A 599 2.77 -12.23 -12.49
CA PHE A 599 2.31 -12.83 -13.74
C PHE A 599 1.49 -11.83 -14.53
N LEU A 600 1.99 -11.39 -15.69
CA LEU A 600 1.29 -10.47 -16.60
C LEU A 600 0.43 -11.18 -17.65
N GLY A 601 0.38 -12.51 -17.63
CA GLY A 601 -0.46 -13.29 -18.52
C GLY A 601 0.21 -13.68 -19.84
N LEU A 602 -0.62 -13.95 -20.84
CA LEU A 602 -0.24 -14.26 -22.22
C LEU A 602 0.17 -13.01 -22.97
N ALA A 603 1.15 -13.18 -23.85
CA ALA A 603 1.63 -12.11 -24.72
C ALA A 603 1.73 -12.59 -26.18
N ASP A 604 1.46 -11.68 -27.09
CA ASP A 604 1.60 -11.91 -28.52
C ASP A 604 2.72 -11.06 -29.11
N PHE A 605 3.47 -11.64 -30.02
CA PHE A 605 4.48 -10.92 -30.79
C PHE A 605 3.84 -9.79 -31.63
N LEU A 606 4.36 -8.59 -31.49
CA LEU A 606 3.91 -7.42 -32.28
C LEU A 606 4.98 -6.97 -33.28
N SER A 607 6.20 -6.75 -32.80
CA SER A 607 7.30 -6.26 -33.65
C SER A 607 8.66 -6.62 -33.07
N VAL A 608 9.70 -6.58 -33.89
CA VAL A 608 11.09 -6.79 -33.49
C VAL A 608 12.02 -5.80 -34.17
N THR A 609 13.02 -5.34 -33.45
CA THR A 609 14.16 -4.58 -33.99
C THR A 609 15.46 -5.17 -33.45
N GLY A 610 16.54 -5.01 -34.22
CA GLY A 610 17.84 -5.54 -33.82
C GLY A 610 17.97 -7.06 -33.92
N SER A 611 19.18 -7.53 -33.61
CA SER A 611 19.53 -8.94 -33.57
C SER A 611 20.77 -9.11 -32.69
N LYS A 612 20.71 -10.06 -31.72
CA LYS A 612 21.77 -10.33 -30.76
C LYS A 612 22.13 -9.16 -29.81
N PRO A 613 21.17 -8.68 -28.98
CA PRO A 613 19.85 -9.22 -28.72
C PRO A 613 18.78 -8.71 -29.69
N MET A 614 17.63 -9.40 -29.70
CA MET A 614 16.41 -8.95 -30.36
C MET A 614 15.64 -8.04 -29.38
N ASN A 615 15.20 -6.87 -29.85
CA ASN A 615 14.28 -5.99 -29.12
C ASN A 615 12.86 -6.32 -29.58
N ILE A 616 12.09 -7.00 -28.75
CA ILE A 616 10.75 -7.47 -29.07
C ILE A 616 9.72 -6.62 -28.34
N THR A 617 8.68 -6.20 -29.04
CA THR A 617 7.48 -5.64 -28.44
C THR A 617 6.42 -6.73 -28.37
N TRP A 618 5.99 -7.01 -27.15
CA TRP A 618 4.90 -7.92 -26.84
C TRP A 618 3.60 -7.15 -26.64
N ARG A 619 2.49 -7.69 -27.11
CA ARG A 619 1.14 -7.23 -26.76
C ARG A 619 0.54 -8.20 -25.75
N LEU A 620 0.25 -7.73 -24.57
CA LEU A 620 -0.42 -8.49 -23.52
C LEU A 620 -1.89 -8.72 -23.89
N HIS A 621 -2.45 -9.87 -23.49
CA HIS A 621 -3.87 -10.16 -23.64
C HIS A 621 -4.70 -9.36 -22.64
N GLU A 622 -4.17 -9.16 -21.43
CA GLU A 622 -4.81 -8.40 -20.36
C GLU A 622 -3.96 -7.18 -19.98
N PRO A 623 -4.59 -6.04 -19.67
CA PRO A 623 -3.86 -4.83 -19.35
C PRO A 623 -3.16 -4.94 -17.98
N ILE A 624 -1.97 -4.37 -17.88
CA ILE A 624 -1.22 -4.25 -16.62
C ILE A 624 -2.00 -3.33 -15.68
N PRO A 625 -2.37 -3.76 -14.47
CA PRO A 625 -3.02 -2.90 -13.50
C PRO A 625 -2.21 -1.64 -13.20
N ALA A 626 -2.87 -0.51 -12.98
CA ALA A 626 -2.22 0.78 -12.72
C ALA A 626 -1.17 0.71 -11.58
N LYS A 627 -1.43 -0.11 -10.57
CA LYS A 627 -0.51 -0.41 -9.45
C LYS A 627 0.86 -0.95 -9.92
N TYR A 628 0.86 -1.83 -10.94
CA TYR A 628 2.08 -2.43 -11.49
C TYR A 628 2.65 -1.62 -12.65
N LEU A 629 1.81 -0.89 -13.40
CA LEU A 629 2.23 -0.11 -14.54
C LEU A 629 3.30 0.94 -14.18
N ARG A 630 3.19 1.58 -13.02
CA ARG A 630 4.21 2.51 -12.51
C ARG A 630 5.57 1.85 -12.27
N LYS A 631 5.56 0.60 -11.82
CA LYS A 631 6.79 -0.16 -11.57
C LYS A 631 7.43 -0.67 -12.85
N THR A 632 6.64 -0.83 -13.91
CA THR A 632 7.06 -1.39 -15.19
C THR A 632 7.36 -0.32 -16.24
N ASN A 633 6.81 0.89 -16.13
CA ASN A 633 7.08 1.99 -17.04
C ASN A 633 8.48 2.56 -16.83
N LYS A 634 9.25 2.68 -17.90
CA LYS A 634 10.41 3.55 -17.94
C LYS A 634 9.88 4.98 -18.01
N LEU A 635 10.01 5.76 -16.92
CA LEU A 635 9.77 7.19 -16.98
C LEU A 635 10.72 7.75 -18.05
N VAL A 636 10.19 8.12 -19.18
CA VAL A 636 10.93 8.87 -20.18
C VAL A 636 11.21 10.23 -19.55
N VAL A 637 12.39 10.36 -18.95
CA VAL A 637 12.95 11.66 -18.60
C VAL A 637 13.36 12.29 -19.95
N GLY A 638 12.46 13.07 -20.50
CA GLY A 638 12.71 13.94 -21.63
C GLY A 638 13.09 15.32 -21.14
#